data_c586b42d791b89a88f2624438a06a1fd
#
_entry.id   c586b42d791b89a88f2624438a06a1fd
#
_cell.length_a   1.000
_cell.length_b   1.000
_cell.length_c   1.000
_cell.angle_alpha   90.00
_cell.angle_beta   90.00
_cell.angle_gamma   90.00
#
_symmetry.space_group_name_H-M   'P 1'
#
loop_
_entity.id
_entity.type
_entity.pdbx_description
1 polymer ?
#
loop_
_entity_poly.entity_id
_entity_poly.type
_entity_poly.pdbx_seq_one_letter_code
_entity_poly.pdbx_strand_id
1 'polypeptide(L)'
;GFQLTEQKEQISKLLKEMEKAASEIRILINGMPPEELLGYIYSQLMIANTFTSSQSDSITNDTKIDIQFLLEYVHAVLASDIAPSVIKFEEKDCAKLFTLCKYLREQAMLFAMISSANTDNKDFGSNTPEIEFHIKSCWVMIRGSRYQVLEGEFYQYVLTPHDDILREIYGVGAVEIAEGFQELANATLKGPAIAIEVMMKQFQDVQDFATKQKKPLENVMEEWVSANKDQSKASALAIDDMFRGGIANISRHTKLPLKLLEALSYQRGQEVDFFKEGNFSGTPYRTLPARKKPLIKLGTDYYSVDPCFTRDAGYRSLLFNLVQKKPDYKELFNERQKVMSEAAFPEILSNQLTGAIVYQEVYYRDSKTKQWFENDTLVLVDDVLYLIEAKAGAAATIASPELDFKRHAQSIKELIIKAYKQCERFFEYIKSKDEVPLYNLIDGRYEEICRIRHSDYRVMIPIGLTVESFSPFSAFSKNLPEIKPLLGQYGFVSISIDDLFVLKRMLPTAGVFAHYMEVRQAVSNLKQGLLFDEIDHLGAYLTKNRFDLDIIDQTIEGKSDLIIFDKMSEIVDKAFEDEQWDIKPKPTQNFPSIVSKVLNALDTSHAPGWLSIESIIRNFGEESRNNFASYLSEIEKTIDKYPSRYFAFAGEDQAIFVWMQNSKYEVEWKKINDKASAIALSINAKELKGVLIKVGKLSVYEAAEHFKINFPTEETEENTHIFKDANIIGQKRKLKIAEGKENKLEINHKQKIGRNDPCPCESGKKYKKCHGR
;
A
#
# COMPACT_ATOMS: atom_id res chain seq x y z
N GLY A 1 -13.72 28.39 -30.48
CA GLY A 1 -14.82 27.73 -31.27
C GLY A 1 -14.29 26.57 -32.12
N PHE A 2 -13.24 26.77 -32.88
CA PHE A 2 -12.70 25.76 -33.82
C PHE A 2 -12.10 24.54 -33.10
N GLN A 3 -11.29 24.72 -32.09
CA GLN A 3 -10.69 23.64 -31.28
C GLN A 3 -11.72 22.77 -30.58
N LEU A 4 -12.79 23.34 -30.06
CA LEU A 4 -13.87 22.61 -29.40
C LEU A 4 -14.69 21.73 -30.36
N THR A 5 -14.85 22.17 -31.61
CA THR A 5 -15.57 21.42 -32.65
C THR A 5 -14.73 20.21 -33.08
N GLU A 6 -13.45 20.42 -33.33
CA GLU A 6 -12.50 19.37 -33.71
C GLU A 6 -12.39 18.29 -32.63
N GLN A 7 -12.32 18.69 -31.36
CA GLN A 7 -12.32 17.77 -30.21
C GLN A 7 -13.59 16.94 -30.12
N LYS A 8 -14.78 17.55 -30.32
CA LYS A 8 -16.07 16.82 -30.31
C LYS A 8 -16.14 15.78 -31.44
N GLU A 9 -15.64 16.13 -32.62
CA GLU A 9 -15.56 15.18 -33.74
C GLU A 9 -14.63 14.01 -33.43
N GLN A 10 -13.48 14.29 -32.82
CA GLN A 10 -12.52 13.26 -32.41
C GLN A 10 -13.10 12.33 -31.34
N ILE A 11 -13.78 12.86 -30.32
CA ILE A 11 -14.48 12.08 -29.30
C ILE A 11 -15.55 11.18 -29.92
N SER A 12 -16.37 11.72 -30.83
CA SER A 12 -17.40 10.95 -31.54
C SER A 12 -16.81 9.83 -32.39
N LYS A 13 -15.66 10.07 -33.05
CA LYS A 13 -14.95 9.07 -33.83
C LYS A 13 -14.42 7.95 -32.94
N LEU A 14 -13.74 8.29 -31.84
CA LEU A 14 -13.23 7.32 -30.86
C LEU A 14 -14.31 6.43 -30.28
N LEU A 15 -15.46 7.01 -29.95
CA LEU A 15 -16.60 6.26 -29.44
C LEU A 15 -17.09 5.21 -30.45
N LYS A 16 -17.25 5.60 -31.72
CA LYS A 16 -17.65 4.66 -32.79
C LYS A 16 -16.62 3.55 -33.01
N GLU A 17 -15.32 3.87 -32.95
CA GLU A 17 -14.25 2.88 -33.08
C GLU A 17 -14.25 1.90 -31.92
N MET A 18 -14.48 2.36 -30.66
CA MET A 18 -14.61 1.49 -29.49
C MET A 18 -15.82 0.56 -29.62
N GLU A 19 -16.99 1.09 -29.98
CA GLU A 19 -18.22 0.32 -30.15
C GLU A 19 -18.07 -0.73 -31.26
N LYS A 20 -17.42 -0.38 -32.37
CA LYS A 20 -17.11 -1.31 -33.46
C LYS A 20 -16.18 -2.43 -33.00
N ALA A 21 -15.07 -2.10 -32.33
CA ALA A 21 -14.13 -3.09 -31.82
C ALA A 21 -14.83 -4.02 -30.80
N ALA A 22 -15.63 -3.49 -29.90
CA ALA A 22 -16.40 -4.29 -28.94
C ALA A 22 -17.36 -5.26 -29.63
N SER A 23 -18.02 -4.84 -30.69
CA SER A 23 -18.92 -5.69 -31.48
C SER A 23 -18.16 -6.83 -32.19
N GLU A 24 -16.98 -6.56 -32.75
CA GLU A 24 -16.15 -7.58 -33.39
C GLU A 24 -15.59 -8.58 -32.34
N ILE A 25 -15.18 -8.10 -31.17
CA ILE A 25 -14.76 -8.95 -30.02
C ILE A 25 -15.90 -9.88 -29.60
N ARG A 26 -17.13 -9.34 -29.47
CA ARG A 26 -18.33 -10.12 -29.14
C ARG A 26 -18.55 -11.27 -30.12
N ILE A 27 -18.46 -11.00 -31.41
CA ILE A 27 -18.65 -12.01 -32.48
C ILE A 27 -17.58 -13.09 -32.38
N LEU A 28 -16.31 -12.73 -32.22
CA LEU A 28 -15.21 -13.68 -32.11
C LEU A 28 -15.33 -14.58 -30.88
N ILE A 29 -15.66 -14.04 -29.73
CA ILE A 29 -15.82 -14.80 -28.48
C ILE A 29 -17.01 -15.78 -28.62
N ASN A 30 -18.13 -15.33 -29.15
CA ASN A 30 -19.30 -16.20 -29.36
C ASN A 30 -19.06 -17.30 -30.42
N GLY A 31 -18.09 -17.11 -31.30
CA GLY A 31 -17.73 -18.09 -32.34
C GLY A 31 -16.87 -19.27 -31.84
N MET A 32 -16.43 -19.24 -30.58
CA MET A 32 -15.51 -20.26 -30.05
C MET A 32 -16.06 -20.95 -28.79
N PRO A 33 -15.74 -22.26 -28.58
CA PRO A 33 -16.04 -22.93 -27.33
C PRO A 33 -15.36 -22.20 -26.15
N PRO A 34 -16.10 -21.83 -25.08
CA PRO A 34 -15.55 -21.06 -24.00
C PRO A 34 -14.36 -21.72 -23.29
N GLU A 35 -14.42 -23.04 -23.07
CA GLU A 35 -13.38 -23.81 -22.38
C GLU A 35 -12.07 -23.83 -23.17
N GLU A 36 -12.13 -24.00 -24.49
CA GLU A 36 -10.95 -23.99 -25.35
C GLU A 36 -10.36 -22.59 -25.46
N LEU A 37 -11.20 -21.55 -25.56
CA LEU A 37 -10.78 -20.15 -25.56
C LEU A 37 -10.08 -19.79 -24.25
N LEU A 38 -10.66 -20.14 -23.11
CA LEU A 38 -10.05 -19.92 -21.80
C LEU A 38 -8.72 -20.66 -21.66
N GLY A 39 -8.64 -21.90 -22.12
CA GLY A 39 -7.41 -22.69 -22.13
C GLY A 39 -6.29 -22.00 -22.92
N TYR A 40 -6.61 -21.48 -24.07
CA TYR A 40 -5.65 -20.73 -24.89
C TYR A 40 -5.18 -19.45 -24.20
N ILE A 41 -6.09 -18.65 -23.66
CA ILE A 41 -5.77 -17.39 -22.99
C ILE A 41 -4.93 -17.63 -21.73
N TYR A 42 -5.28 -18.60 -20.91
CA TYR A 42 -4.51 -18.94 -19.71
C TYR A 42 -3.12 -19.49 -20.05
N SER A 43 -2.95 -20.23 -21.16
CA SER A 43 -1.62 -20.64 -21.62
C SER A 43 -0.74 -19.44 -21.99
N GLN A 44 -1.30 -18.42 -22.62
CA GLN A 44 -0.59 -17.18 -22.92
C GLN A 44 -0.21 -16.39 -21.65
N LEU A 45 -1.10 -16.36 -20.67
CA LEU A 45 -0.81 -15.74 -19.37
C LEU A 45 0.34 -16.46 -18.65
N MET A 46 0.36 -17.78 -18.67
CA MET A 46 1.43 -18.60 -18.11
C MET A 46 2.77 -18.31 -18.80
N ILE A 47 2.78 -18.27 -20.13
CA ILE A 47 3.99 -17.92 -20.90
C ILE A 47 4.49 -16.52 -20.51
N ALA A 48 3.60 -15.53 -20.44
CA ALA A 48 3.94 -14.17 -20.02
C ALA A 48 4.52 -14.13 -18.61
N ASN A 49 4.01 -14.94 -17.68
CA ASN A 49 4.52 -15.02 -16.31
C ASN A 49 5.89 -15.73 -16.20
N THR A 50 6.15 -16.71 -17.04
CA THR A 50 7.38 -17.52 -16.99
C THR A 50 8.58 -16.79 -17.59
N PHE A 51 8.38 -16.00 -18.63
CA PHE A 51 9.46 -15.31 -19.35
C PHE A 51 9.80 -13.92 -18.79
N THR A 52 9.11 -13.44 -17.75
CA THR A 52 9.38 -12.14 -17.09
C THR A 52 10.71 -12.07 -16.34
N SER A 53 11.35 -13.19 -16.07
CA SER A 53 12.54 -13.21 -15.21
C SER A 53 13.85 -12.80 -15.93
N SER A 54 13.85 -12.53 -17.24
CA SER A 54 15.10 -12.38 -17.97
C SER A 54 15.28 -11.21 -18.94
N GLN A 55 14.23 -10.51 -19.43
CA GLN A 55 14.41 -9.34 -20.31
C GLN A 55 13.15 -8.46 -20.46
N SER A 56 13.32 -7.13 -20.34
CA SER A 56 12.38 -6.02 -20.62
C SER A 56 11.02 -6.07 -19.88
N ASP A 57 11.02 -5.65 -18.62
CA ASP A 57 9.87 -5.66 -17.70
C ASP A 57 8.63 -4.89 -18.18
N SER A 58 8.79 -3.84 -19.03
CA SER A 58 7.66 -3.02 -19.49
C SER A 58 6.75 -3.73 -20.50
N ILE A 59 7.29 -4.44 -21.45
CA ILE A 59 6.52 -5.15 -22.50
C ILE A 59 5.68 -6.27 -21.88
N THR A 60 6.21 -6.92 -20.85
CA THR A 60 5.56 -8.07 -20.20
C THR A 60 4.40 -7.66 -19.30
N ASN A 61 4.52 -6.53 -18.60
CA ASN A 61 3.42 -5.98 -17.79
C ASN A 61 2.26 -5.53 -18.68
N ASP A 62 2.53 -4.86 -19.79
CA ASP A 62 1.50 -4.48 -20.76
C ASP A 62 0.78 -5.72 -21.33
N THR A 63 1.52 -6.78 -21.63
CA THR A 63 0.93 -8.04 -22.10
C THR A 63 0.01 -8.68 -21.05
N LYS A 64 0.40 -8.69 -19.79
CA LYS A 64 -0.46 -9.18 -18.70
C LYS A 64 -1.75 -8.38 -18.56
N ILE A 65 -1.66 -7.05 -18.62
CA ILE A 65 -2.82 -6.17 -18.59
C ILE A 65 -3.75 -6.43 -19.77
N ASP A 66 -3.21 -6.60 -20.96
CA ASP A 66 -3.99 -6.92 -22.17
C ASP A 66 -4.72 -8.26 -22.03
N ILE A 67 -4.06 -9.29 -21.48
CA ILE A 67 -4.66 -10.59 -21.23
C ILE A 67 -5.78 -10.50 -20.18
N GLN A 68 -5.57 -9.78 -19.10
CA GLN A 68 -6.60 -9.58 -18.08
C GLN A 68 -7.81 -8.84 -18.65
N PHE A 69 -7.58 -7.81 -19.46
CA PHE A 69 -8.64 -7.08 -20.14
C PHE A 69 -9.44 -7.99 -21.09
N LEU A 70 -8.76 -8.86 -21.82
CA LEU A 70 -9.41 -9.87 -22.66
C LEU A 70 -10.28 -10.84 -21.86
N LEU A 71 -9.79 -11.34 -20.73
CA LEU A 71 -10.55 -12.24 -19.85
C LEU A 71 -11.84 -11.59 -19.35
N GLU A 72 -11.80 -10.30 -19.01
CA GLU A 72 -13.01 -9.55 -18.62
C GLU A 72 -14.03 -9.47 -19.76
N TYR A 73 -13.57 -9.28 -20.99
CA TYR A 73 -14.43 -9.29 -22.16
C TYR A 73 -15.01 -10.69 -22.46
N VAL A 74 -14.23 -11.74 -22.27
CA VAL A 74 -14.74 -13.12 -22.36
C VAL A 74 -15.87 -13.32 -21.34
N HIS A 75 -15.67 -12.93 -20.09
CA HIS A 75 -16.72 -12.99 -19.07
C HIS A 75 -17.95 -12.17 -19.47
N ALA A 76 -17.75 -10.93 -19.92
CA ALA A 76 -18.84 -10.03 -20.30
C ALA A 76 -19.69 -10.58 -21.44
N VAL A 77 -19.07 -11.14 -22.47
CA VAL A 77 -19.78 -11.74 -23.61
C VAL A 77 -20.52 -13.02 -23.20
N LEU A 78 -19.87 -13.90 -22.44
CA LEU A 78 -20.51 -15.12 -21.94
C LEU A 78 -21.72 -14.82 -21.03
N ALA A 79 -21.59 -13.79 -20.17
CA ALA A 79 -22.69 -13.36 -19.32
C ALA A 79 -23.85 -12.74 -20.10
N SER A 80 -23.57 -12.05 -21.20
CA SER A 80 -24.56 -11.29 -21.99
C SER A 80 -25.26 -12.14 -23.05
N ASP A 81 -24.63 -13.18 -23.58
CA ASP A 81 -25.10 -13.90 -24.75
C ASP A 81 -25.37 -15.38 -24.49
N ILE A 82 -26.46 -15.87 -25.06
CA ILE A 82 -26.79 -17.31 -25.10
C ILE A 82 -25.79 -18.01 -26.04
N ALA A 83 -25.43 -19.25 -25.71
CA ALA A 83 -24.52 -20.05 -26.53
C ALA A 83 -25.07 -20.21 -27.95
N PRO A 84 -24.30 -19.87 -29.00
CA PRO A 84 -24.72 -20.13 -30.38
C PRO A 84 -24.72 -21.64 -30.69
N SER A 85 -25.49 -22.02 -31.72
CA SER A 85 -25.66 -23.42 -32.09
C SER A 85 -24.44 -24.03 -32.81
N VAL A 86 -23.61 -23.23 -33.47
CA VAL A 86 -22.40 -23.65 -34.20
C VAL A 86 -21.21 -22.83 -33.70
N ILE A 87 -20.23 -23.52 -33.12
CA ILE A 87 -19.00 -22.95 -32.61
C ILE A 87 -17.80 -23.80 -33.00
N LYS A 88 -16.68 -23.17 -33.33
CA LYS A 88 -15.43 -23.84 -33.65
C LYS A 88 -14.24 -23.03 -33.16
N PHE A 89 -13.31 -23.67 -32.46
CA PHE A 89 -12.08 -23.03 -32.05
C PHE A 89 -11.11 -22.87 -33.23
N GLU A 90 -10.64 -21.63 -33.47
CA GLU A 90 -9.60 -21.33 -34.44
C GLU A 90 -8.55 -20.39 -33.86
N GLU A 91 -7.29 -20.80 -33.84
CA GLU A 91 -6.19 -20.06 -33.25
C GLU A 91 -5.99 -18.69 -33.89
N LYS A 92 -6.22 -18.55 -35.21
CA LYS A 92 -6.16 -17.26 -35.92
C LYS A 92 -7.16 -16.23 -35.36
N ASP A 93 -8.34 -16.70 -34.94
CA ASP A 93 -9.37 -15.84 -34.36
C ASP A 93 -8.99 -15.40 -32.95
N CYS A 94 -8.29 -16.24 -32.18
CA CYS A 94 -7.68 -15.86 -30.92
C CYS A 94 -6.64 -14.74 -31.10
N ALA A 95 -5.73 -14.86 -32.05
CA ALA A 95 -4.73 -13.83 -32.35
C ALA A 95 -5.40 -12.50 -32.73
N LYS A 96 -6.45 -12.53 -33.55
CA LYS A 96 -7.25 -11.35 -33.90
C LYS A 96 -7.93 -10.77 -32.65
N LEU A 97 -8.45 -11.59 -31.77
CA LEU A 97 -9.11 -11.18 -30.52
C LEU A 97 -8.13 -10.44 -29.59
N PHE A 98 -6.91 -10.95 -29.41
CA PHE A 98 -5.87 -10.26 -28.63
C PHE A 98 -5.57 -8.86 -29.22
N THR A 99 -5.40 -8.76 -30.52
CA THR A 99 -5.14 -7.49 -31.21
C THR A 99 -6.30 -6.50 -31.03
N LEU A 100 -7.54 -6.94 -31.16
CA LEU A 100 -8.71 -6.09 -30.98
C LEU A 100 -8.90 -5.62 -29.54
N CYS A 101 -8.66 -6.49 -28.56
CA CYS A 101 -8.75 -6.10 -27.15
C CYS A 101 -7.69 -5.07 -26.78
N LYS A 102 -6.45 -5.25 -27.22
CA LYS A 102 -5.39 -4.26 -27.06
C LYS A 102 -5.79 -2.91 -27.69
N TYR A 103 -6.24 -2.95 -28.94
CA TYR A 103 -6.72 -1.75 -29.63
C TYR A 103 -7.86 -1.05 -28.88
N LEU A 104 -8.85 -1.80 -28.41
CA LEU A 104 -9.97 -1.24 -27.66
C LEU A 104 -9.52 -0.57 -26.36
N ARG A 105 -8.59 -1.17 -25.63
CA ARG A 105 -8.03 -0.61 -24.41
C ARG A 105 -7.26 0.69 -24.69
N GLU A 106 -6.45 0.71 -25.74
CA GLU A 106 -5.71 1.90 -26.16
C GLU A 106 -6.66 3.04 -26.58
N GLN A 107 -7.72 2.73 -27.33
CA GLN A 107 -8.73 3.73 -27.70
C GLN A 107 -9.51 4.26 -26.48
N ALA A 108 -9.80 3.41 -25.51
CA ALA A 108 -10.45 3.82 -24.28
C ALA A 108 -9.56 4.77 -23.44
N MET A 109 -8.26 4.52 -23.38
CA MET A 109 -7.31 5.42 -22.71
C MET A 109 -7.18 6.75 -23.44
N LEU A 110 -7.11 6.74 -24.78
CA LEU A 110 -7.09 7.97 -25.58
C LEU A 110 -8.39 8.78 -25.40
N PHE A 111 -9.52 8.07 -25.34
CA PHE A 111 -10.82 8.71 -25.06
C PHE A 111 -10.82 9.40 -23.68
N ALA A 112 -10.31 8.73 -22.64
CA ALA A 112 -10.17 9.32 -21.30
C ALA A 112 -9.36 10.63 -21.34
N MET A 113 -8.22 10.62 -22.03
CA MET A 113 -7.34 11.77 -22.14
C MET A 113 -8.01 12.94 -22.85
N ILE A 114 -8.62 12.69 -24.01
CA ILE A 114 -9.20 13.76 -24.83
C ILE A 114 -10.51 14.30 -24.23
N SER A 115 -11.36 13.41 -23.70
CA SER A 115 -12.64 13.82 -23.11
C SER A 115 -12.48 14.61 -21.82
N SER A 116 -11.36 14.43 -21.11
CA SER A 116 -11.08 15.14 -19.85
C SER A 116 -10.33 16.45 -20.05
N ALA A 117 -9.65 16.65 -21.19
CA ALA A 117 -8.71 17.76 -21.40
C ALA A 117 -9.35 19.17 -21.23
N ASN A 118 -10.63 19.33 -21.57
CA ASN A 118 -11.33 20.61 -21.50
C ASN A 118 -12.67 20.49 -20.79
N THR A 119 -12.72 19.67 -19.76
CA THR A 119 -13.98 19.49 -19.01
C THR A 119 -14.26 20.69 -18.10
N ASP A 120 -15.51 21.08 -18.01
CA ASP A 120 -16.01 22.14 -17.11
C ASP A 120 -16.80 21.53 -15.94
N ASN A 121 -16.27 20.44 -15.41
CA ASN A 121 -16.93 19.70 -14.34
C ASN A 121 -16.78 20.43 -13.00
N LYS A 122 -17.89 20.85 -12.41
CA LYS A 122 -17.96 21.62 -11.16
C LYS A 122 -18.12 20.75 -9.91
N ASP A 123 -18.12 19.43 -10.04
CA ASP A 123 -18.34 18.53 -8.89
C ASP A 123 -17.30 18.68 -7.78
N PHE A 124 -16.10 19.17 -8.09
CA PHE A 124 -15.04 19.48 -7.14
C PHE A 124 -14.82 20.98 -6.92
N GLY A 125 -15.76 21.83 -7.29
CA GLY A 125 -15.74 23.28 -7.06
C GLY A 125 -14.84 24.09 -8.00
N SER A 126 -13.96 23.46 -8.76
CA SER A 126 -13.10 24.06 -9.79
C SER A 126 -12.96 23.12 -10.97
N ASN A 127 -12.58 23.67 -12.12
CA ASN A 127 -12.24 22.85 -13.28
C ASN A 127 -11.01 22.01 -12.98
N THR A 128 -11.17 20.69 -12.92
CA THR A 128 -10.11 19.73 -12.58
C THR A 128 -10.03 18.62 -13.62
N PRO A 129 -9.59 18.94 -14.88
CA PRO A 129 -9.44 17.95 -15.95
C PRO A 129 -8.61 16.74 -15.54
N GLU A 130 -7.60 16.97 -14.73
CA GLU A 130 -6.71 15.93 -14.21
C GLU A 130 -7.46 14.91 -13.34
N ILE A 131 -8.34 15.35 -12.47
CA ILE A 131 -9.14 14.45 -11.61
C ILE A 131 -10.09 13.61 -12.48
N GLU A 132 -10.76 14.22 -13.46
CA GLU A 132 -11.63 13.50 -14.38
C GLU A 132 -10.85 12.49 -15.21
N PHE A 133 -9.69 12.85 -15.72
CA PHE A 133 -8.80 11.92 -16.42
C PHE A 133 -8.40 10.73 -15.52
N HIS A 134 -8.03 10.97 -14.28
CA HIS A 134 -7.70 9.89 -13.35
C HIS A 134 -8.88 8.97 -13.09
N ILE A 135 -10.07 9.50 -12.87
CA ILE A 135 -11.28 8.69 -12.69
C ILE A 135 -11.53 7.79 -13.90
N LYS A 136 -11.50 8.35 -15.11
CA LYS A 136 -11.75 7.62 -16.36
C LYS A 136 -10.67 6.60 -16.70
N SER A 137 -9.40 7.00 -16.57
CA SER A 137 -8.28 6.10 -16.85
C SER A 137 -8.22 4.93 -15.87
N CYS A 138 -8.45 5.18 -14.59
CA CYS A 138 -8.50 4.13 -13.59
C CYS A 138 -9.66 3.18 -13.79
N TRP A 139 -10.81 3.67 -14.21
CA TRP A 139 -11.95 2.83 -14.57
C TRP A 139 -11.61 1.79 -15.64
N VAL A 140 -10.76 2.15 -16.61
CA VAL A 140 -10.31 1.26 -17.69
C VAL A 140 -9.18 0.34 -17.25
N MET A 141 -8.27 0.81 -16.39
CA MET A 141 -6.96 0.15 -16.14
C MET A 141 -6.88 -0.68 -14.87
N ILE A 142 -7.65 -0.37 -13.83
CA ILE A 142 -7.50 -1.05 -12.53
C ILE A 142 -8.12 -2.44 -12.55
N ARG A 143 -7.34 -3.44 -12.12
CA ARG A 143 -7.64 -4.87 -12.11
C ARG A 143 -7.46 -5.54 -10.74
N GLY A 144 -7.68 -4.81 -9.67
CA GLY A 144 -7.39 -5.28 -8.32
C GLY A 144 -5.99 -4.90 -7.85
N SER A 145 -5.81 -4.78 -6.56
CA SER A 145 -4.62 -4.19 -5.96
C SER A 145 -4.06 -4.97 -4.77
N ARG A 146 -4.69 -6.09 -4.39
CA ARG A 146 -4.21 -6.92 -3.28
C ARG A 146 -3.26 -8.01 -3.77
N TYR A 147 -2.34 -8.43 -2.88
CA TYR A 147 -1.53 -9.62 -3.13
C TYR A 147 -2.35 -10.89 -2.89
N GLN A 148 -2.31 -11.81 -3.86
CA GLN A 148 -3.11 -13.03 -3.81
C GLN A 148 -2.79 -13.91 -2.58
N VAL A 149 -1.55 -13.90 -2.12
CA VAL A 149 -1.13 -14.65 -0.92
C VAL A 149 -1.73 -14.09 0.38
N LEU A 150 -2.27 -12.89 0.36
CA LEU A 150 -2.90 -12.24 1.51
C LEU A 150 -4.45 -12.26 1.47
N GLU A 151 -5.04 -12.92 0.46
CA GLU A 151 -6.50 -12.94 0.27
C GLU A 151 -7.24 -13.50 1.50
N GLY A 152 -6.80 -14.65 1.98
CA GLY A 152 -7.42 -15.29 3.14
C GLY A 152 -7.40 -14.41 4.38
N GLU A 153 -6.30 -13.73 4.65
CA GLU A 153 -6.16 -12.85 5.81
C GLU A 153 -7.07 -11.63 5.70
N PHE A 154 -7.14 -11.00 4.53
CA PHE A 154 -8.05 -9.87 4.30
C PHE A 154 -9.52 -10.30 4.45
N TYR A 155 -9.94 -11.34 3.72
CA TYR A 155 -11.32 -11.82 3.78
C TYR A 155 -11.74 -12.22 5.20
N GLN A 156 -10.88 -12.93 5.91
CA GLN A 156 -11.17 -13.32 7.30
C GLN A 156 -11.40 -12.09 8.18
N TYR A 157 -10.55 -11.07 8.07
CA TYR A 157 -10.68 -9.86 8.87
C TYR A 157 -11.98 -9.10 8.58
N VAL A 158 -12.28 -8.84 7.32
CA VAL A 158 -13.43 -8.01 6.92
C VAL A 158 -14.76 -8.75 6.98
N LEU A 159 -14.76 -10.08 6.93
CA LEU A 159 -15.99 -10.89 7.00
C LEU A 159 -16.34 -11.38 8.40
N THR A 160 -15.37 -11.46 9.31
CA THR A 160 -15.60 -11.95 10.69
C THR A 160 -16.74 -11.23 11.41
N PRO A 161 -16.95 -9.91 11.28
CA PRO A 161 -18.11 -9.23 11.89
C PRO A 161 -19.47 -9.76 11.44
N HIS A 162 -19.52 -10.42 10.29
CA HIS A 162 -20.75 -10.92 9.65
C HIS A 162 -20.88 -12.46 9.69
N ASP A 163 -20.05 -13.15 10.49
CA ASP A 163 -19.95 -14.61 10.50
C ASP A 163 -21.30 -15.32 10.72
N ASP A 164 -22.08 -14.84 11.66
CA ASP A 164 -23.41 -15.39 11.99
C ASP A 164 -24.38 -15.32 10.79
N ILE A 165 -24.39 -14.21 10.08
CA ILE A 165 -25.26 -14.00 8.91
C ILE A 165 -24.75 -14.78 7.69
N LEU A 166 -23.43 -14.87 7.51
CA LEU A 166 -22.84 -15.71 6.48
C LEU A 166 -23.22 -17.17 6.66
N ARG A 167 -23.16 -17.69 7.89
CA ARG A 167 -23.59 -19.06 8.22
C ARG A 167 -25.09 -19.27 8.00
N GLU A 168 -25.91 -18.30 8.36
CA GLU A 168 -27.35 -18.36 8.12
C GLU A 168 -27.69 -18.44 6.62
N ILE A 169 -27.03 -17.62 5.81
CA ILE A 169 -27.36 -17.51 4.36
C ILE A 169 -26.67 -18.61 3.55
N TYR A 170 -25.39 -18.88 3.80
CA TYR A 170 -24.54 -19.75 2.97
C TYR A 170 -24.13 -21.06 3.64
N GLY A 171 -24.38 -21.23 4.93
CA GLY A 171 -24.00 -22.42 5.69
C GLY A 171 -22.51 -22.50 6.07
N VAL A 172 -21.73 -21.46 5.75
CA VAL A 172 -20.30 -21.31 6.06
C VAL A 172 -20.02 -19.93 6.59
N GLY A 173 -19.03 -19.83 7.48
CA GLY A 173 -18.64 -18.56 8.10
C GLY A 173 -17.46 -17.88 7.41
N ALA A 174 -16.97 -16.83 8.05
CA ALA A 174 -15.91 -15.98 7.53
C ALA A 174 -14.60 -16.75 7.27
N VAL A 175 -14.24 -17.67 8.16
CA VAL A 175 -12.99 -18.47 8.03
C VAL A 175 -13.06 -19.37 6.81
N GLU A 176 -14.14 -20.14 6.67
CA GLU A 176 -14.31 -21.07 5.56
C GLU A 176 -14.41 -20.34 4.21
N ILE A 177 -15.05 -19.16 4.19
CA ILE A 177 -15.10 -18.31 2.98
C ILE A 177 -13.71 -17.77 2.65
N ALA A 178 -12.97 -17.27 3.63
CA ALA A 178 -11.61 -16.77 3.45
C ALA A 178 -10.67 -17.87 2.91
N GLU A 179 -10.73 -19.07 3.48
CA GLU A 179 -9.98 -20.24 3.01
C GLU A 179 -10.35 -20.60 1.57
N GLY A 180 -11.64 -20.60 1.24
CA GLY A 180 -12.10 -20.91 -0.11
C GLY A 180 -11.63 -19.90 -1.16
N PHE A 181 -11.60 -18.61 -0.85
CA PHE A 181 -11.03 -17.59 -1.73
C PHE A 181 -9.50 -17.70 -1.83
N GLN A 182 -8.81 -18.06 -0.74
CA GLN A 182 -7.38 -18.34 -0.78
C GLN A 182 -7.06 -19.58 -1.64
N GLU A 183 -7.89 -20.61 -1.59
CA GLU A 183 -7.78 -21.79 -2.49
C GLU A 183 -7.88 -21.38 -3.97
N LEU A 184 -8.81 -20.49 -4.32
CA LEU A 184 -8.94 -19.94 -5.69
C LEU A 184 -7.68 -19.16 -6.11
N ALA A 185 -7.19 -18.30 -5.25
CA ALA A 185 -5.96 -17.55 -5.50
C ALA A 185 -4.74 -18.48 -5.67
N ASN A 186 -4.63 -19.49 -4.82
CA ASN A 186 -3.55 -20.48 -4.90
C ASN A 186 -3.62 -21.31 -6.20
N ALA A 187 -4.81 -21.71 -6.63
CA ALA A 187 -4.98 -22.43 -7.90
C ALA A 187 -4.49 -21.61 -9.09
N THR A 188 -4.80 -20.34 -9.12
CA THR A 188 -4.34 -19.42 -10.18
C THR A 188 -2.83 -19.22 -10.18
N LEU A 189 -2.22 -19.09 -8.99
CA LEU A 189 -0.78 -18.82 -8.84
C LEU A 189 0.07 -20.09 -9.04
N LYS A 190 -0.29 -21.18 -8.38
CA LYS A 190 0.51 -22.40 -8.29
C LYS A 190 0.00 -23.52 -9.20
N GLY A 191 -1.23 -23.40 -9.70
CA GLY A 191 -1.87 -24.43 -10.50
C GLY A 191 -1.05 -24.91 -11.69
N PRO A 192 -0.47 -24.02 -12.52
CA PRO A 192 0.40 -24.43 -13.62
C PRO A 192 1.62 -25.23 -13.17
N ALA A 193 2.30 -24.80 -12.12
CA ALA A 193 3.48 -25.52 -11.60
C ALA A 193 3.09 -26.90 -11.05
N ILE A 194 2.00 -26.97 -10.28
CA ILE A 194 1.47 -28.24 -9.75
C ILE A 194 1.07 -29.19 -10.90
N ALA A 195 0.41 -28.68 -11.93
CA ALA A 195 0.03 -29.47 -13.09
C ALA A 195 1.25 -30.03 -13.82
N ILE A 196 2.31 -29.26 -14.02
CA ILE A 196 3.56 -29.71 -14.61
C ILE A 196 4.20 -30.81 -13.76
N GLU A 197 4.27 -30.63 -12.43
CA GLU A 197 4.83 -31.64 -11.52
C GLU A 197 4.07 -32.98 -11.62
N VAL A 198 2.73 -32.94 -11.64
CA VAL A 198 1.90 -34.13 -11.79
C VAL A 198 2.17 -34.85 -13.12
N MET A 199 2.28 -34.08 -14.20
CA MET A 199 2.56 -34.64 -15.54
C MET A 199 3.97 -35.24 -15.61
N MET A 200 4.98 -34.54 -15.06
CA MET A 200 6.36 -35.00 -15.03
C MET A 200 6.51 -36.28 -14.20
N LYS A 201 5.84 -36.35 -13.05
CA LYS A 201 5.83 -37.55 -12.21
C LYS A 201 5.22 -38.74 -12.94
N GLN A 202 4.07 -38.57 -13.61
CA GLN A 202 3.49 -39.64 -14.41
C GLN A 202 4.45 -40.13 -15.50
N PHE A 203 5.07 -39.19 -16.22
CA PHE A 203 6.04 -39.54 -17.26
C PHE A 203 7.18 -40.40 -16.70
N GLN A 204 7.73 -40.01 -15.56
CA GLN A 204 8.80 -40.74 -14.89
C GLN A 204 8.33 -42.14 -14.42
N ASP A 205 7.16 -42.22 -13.81
CA ASP A 205 6.60 -43.49 -13.33
C ASP A 205 6.33 -44.46 -14.48
N VAL A 206 5.82 -43.98 -15.64
CA VAL A 206 5.64 -44.77 -16.85
C VAL A 206 6.99 -45.24 -17.43
N GLN A 207 8.00 -44.37 -17.42
CA GLN A 207 9.34 -44.70 -17.88
C GLN A 207 10.00 -45.78 -17.01
N ASP A 208 9.87 -45.69 -15.69
CA ASP A 208 10.35 -46.68 -14.75
C ASP A 208 9.63 -48.01 -14.93
N PHE A 209 8.32 -47.99 -15.17
CA PHE A 209 7.54 -49.18 -15.45
C PHE A 209 7.97 -49.85 -16.78
N ALA A 210 8.19 -49.07 -17.84
CA ALA A 210 8.68 -49.54 -19.11
C ALA A 210 10.07 -50.22 -18.98
N THR A 211 10.96 -49.61 -18.21
CA THR A 211 12.31 -50.13 -17.93
C THR A 211 12.24 -51.46 -17.17
N LYS A 212 11.39 -51.56 -16.15
CA LYS A 212 11.18 -52.80 -15.38
C LYS A 212 10.60 -53.93 -16.26
N GLN A 213 9.70 -53.57 -17.16
CA GLN A 213 9.08 -54.54 -18.11
C GLN A 213 9.96 -54.85 -19.31
N LYS A 214 11.07 -54.13 -19.50
CA LYS A 214 11.94 -54.22 -20.70
C LYS A 214 11.15 -54.07 -22.02
N LYS A 215 10.16 -53.18 -22.03
CA LYS A 215 9.30 -52.87 -23.17
C LYS A 215 9.44 -51.40 -23.58
N PRO A 216 9.24 -51.05 -24.85
CA PRO A 216 9.16 -49.68 -25.29
C PRO A 216 8.03 -48.92 -24.56
N LEU A 217 8.22 -47.62 -24.35
CA LEU A 217 7.28 -46.74 -23.62
C LEU A 217 5.86 -46.80 -24.23
N GLU A 218 5.78 -46.79 -25.54
CA GLU A 218 4.53 -46.81 -26.29
C GLU A 218 3.68 -48.06 -26.00
N ASN A 219 4.33 -49.21 -25.72
CA ASN A 219 3.66 -50.51 -25.52
C ASN A 219 3.21 -50.74 -24.07
N VAL A 220 3.62 -49.90 -23.12
CA VAL A 220 3.29 -50.10 -21.71
C VAL A 220 2.32 -49.03 -21.14
N MET A 221 2.01 -48.00 -21.92
CA MET A 221 1.16 -46.89 -21.47
C MET A 221 -0.23 -47.38 -21.07
N GLU A 222 -0.89 -48.20 -21.88
CA GLU A 222 -2.21 -48.73 -21.58
C GLU A 222 -2.21 -49.67 -20.35
N GLU A 223 -1.18 -50.48 -20.21
CA GLU A 223 -1.00 -51.37 -19.05
C GLU A 223 -0.81 -50.57 -17.79
N TRP A 224 0.03 -49.51 -17.85
CA TRP A 224 0.30 -48.64 -16.73
C TRP A 224 -0.94 -47.84 -16.31
N VAL A 225 -1.67 -47.26 -17.27
CA VAL A 225 -2.93 -46.50 -17.02
C VAL A 225 -3.97 -47.40 -16.35
N SER A 226 -4.11 -48.64 -16.81
CA SER A 226 -5.04 -49.60 -16.24
C SER A 226 -4.69 -49.99 -14.79
N ALA A 227 -3.38 -50.06 -14.49
CA ALA A 227 -2.87 -50.39 -13.16
C ALA A 227 -2.88 -49.17 -12.18
N ASN A 228 -2.84 -47.96 -12.71
CA ASN A 228 -2.69 -46.70 -11.91
C ASN A 228 -3.81 -45.69 -12.25
N LYS A 229 -5.06 -46.12 -12.11
CA LYS A 229 -6.25 -45.30 -12.48
C LYS A 229 -6.33 -43.94 -11.82
N ASP A 230 -6.03 -43.83 -10.52
CA ASP A 230 -6.12 -42.57 -9.78
C ASP A 230 -5.05 -41.58 -10.25
N GLN A 231 -3.81 -42.05 -10.47
CA GLN A 231 -2.72 -41.23 -10.98
C GLN A 231 -2.96 -40.79 -12.42
N SER A 232 -3.52 -41.69 -13.25
CA SER A 232 -3.93 -41.34 -14.62
C SER A 232 -5.02 -40.28 -14.64
N LYS A 233 -5.99 -40.40 -13.74
CA LYS A 233 -7.03 -39.36 -13.58
C LYS A 233 -6.46 -38.04 -13.15
N ALA A 234 -5.56 -38.03 -12.18
CA ALA A 234 -4.87 -36.81 -11.74
C ALA A 234 -4.09 -36.16 -12.88
N SER A 235 -3.39 -36.93 -13.69
CA SER A 235 -2.67 -36.43 -14.87
C SER A 235 -3.59 -35.91 -15.96
N ALA A 236 -4.73 -36.53 -16.19
CA ALA A 236 -5.73 -36.02 -17.13
C ALA A 236 -6.28 -34.66 -16.68
N LEU A 237 -6.51 -34.50 -15.37
CA LEU A 237 -6.89 -33.18 -14.78
C LEU A 237 -5.77 -32.14 -14.88
N ALA A 238 -4.52 -32.55 -14.73
CA ALA A 238 -3.36 -31.68 -14.89
C ALA A 238 -3.22 -31.19 -16.35
N ILE A 239 -3.45 -32.06 -17.32
CA ILE A 239 -3.50 -31.70 -18.76
C ILE A 239 -4.62 -30.67 -19.01
N ASP A 240 -5.78 -30.89 -18.41
CA ASP A 240 -6.92 -29.99 -18.53
C ASP A 240 -6.61 -28.61 -17.90
N ASP A 241 -5.96 -28.59 -16.74
CA ASP A 241 -5.50 -27.36 -16.08
C ASP A 241 -4.51 -26.57 -16.93
N MET A 242 -3.59 -27.27 -17.61
CA MET A 242 -2.56 -26.62 -18.43
C MET A 242 -3.08 -26.11 -19.78
N PHE A 243 -3.94 -26.88 -20.43
CA PHE A 243 -4.22 -26.68 -21.85
C PHE A 243 -5.69 -26.44 -22.20
N ARG A 244 -6.61 -26.63 -21.26
CA ARG A 244 -8.06 -26.53 -21.50
C ARG A 244 -8.82 -25.63 -20.54
N GLY A 245 -8.11 -24.75 -19.82
CA GLY A 245 -8.71 -23.80 -18.90
C GLY A 245 -9.23 -24.40 -17.59
N GLY A 246 -8.77 -25.59 -17.20
CA GLY A 246 -9.18 -26.25 -15.97
C GLY A 246 -8.82 -25.49 -14.71
N ILE A 247 -7.78 -24.66 -14.73
CA ILE A 247 -7.43 -23.74 -13.63
C ILE A 247 -8.56 -22.73 -13.39
N ALA A 248 -9.22 -22.26 -14.45
CA ALA A 248 -10.35 -21.34 -14.32
C ALA A 248 -11.62 -22.00 -13.79
N ASN A 249 -11.73 -23.34 -13.89
CA ASN A 249 -12.84 -24.11 -13.32
C ASN A 249 -12.72 -24.23 -11.81
N ILE A 250 -13.24 -23.23 -11.09
CA ILE A 250 -13.12 -23.13 -9.64
C ILE A 250 -13.89 -24.20 -8.89
N SER A 251 -14.88 -24.85 -9.52
CA SER A 251 -15.58 -25.98 -8.91
C SER A 251 -14.65 -27.14 -8.53
N ARG A 252 -13.47 -27.21 -9.17
CA ARG A 252 -12.43 -28.21 -8.91
C ARG A 252 -11.40 -27.77 -7.85
N HIS A 253 -11.32 -26.47 -7.54
CA HIS A 253 -10.22 -25.89 -6.79
C HIS A 253 -10.64 -25.27 -5.47
N THR A 254 -11.91 -25.23 -5.14
CA THR A 254 -12.42 -24.63 -3.91
C THR A 254 -13.44 -25.50 -3.21
N LYS A 255 -13.48 -25.37 -1.89
CA LYS A 255 -14.52 -25.93 -1.02
C LYS A 255 -15.68 -24.96 -0.77
N LEU A 256 -15.72 -23.81 -1.42
CA LEU A 256 -16.84 -22.88 -1.30
C LEU A 256 -18.15 -23.59 -1.68
N PRO A 257 -19.24 -23.40 -0.93
CA PRO A 257 -20.50 -24.09 -1.19
C PRO A 257 -21.12 -23.61 -2.50
N LEU A 258 -21.79 -24.53 -3.22
CA LEU A 258 -22.47 -24.24 -4.50
C LEU A 258 -23.39 -23.02 -4.40
N LYS A 259 -24.11 -22.88 -3.30
CA LYS A 259 -25.02 -21.74 -3.03
C LYS A 259 -24.30 -20.39 -3.11
N LEU A 260 -23.07 -20.34 -2.62
CA LEU A 260 -22.23 -19.13 -2.71
C LEU A 260 -21.69 -18.93 -4.12
N LEU A 261 -21.18 -19.98 -4.77
CA LEU A 261 -20.70 -19.91 -6.16
C LEU A 261 -21.82 -19.44 -7.10
N GLU A 262 -23.04 -19.95 -6.91
CA GLU A 262 -24.19 -19.53 -7.68
C GLU A 262 -24.56 -18.06 -7.48
N ALA A 263 -24.49 -17.57 -6.24
CA ALA A 263 -24.77 -16.17 -5.93
C ALA A 263 -23.74 -15.20 -6.55
N LEU A 264 -22.52 -15.66 -6.79
CA LEU A 264 -21.43 -14.87 -7.39
C LEU A 264 -21.29 -15.04 -8.91
N SER A 265 -22.18 -15.82 -9.54
CA SER A 265 -22.09 -16.22 -10.94
C SER A 265 -23.18 -15.60 -11.81
N TYR A 266 -22.83 -15.30 -13.07
CA TYR A 266 -23.80 -15.16 -14.14
C TYR A 266 -24.00 -16.51 -14.83
N GLN A 267 -25.24 -16.75 -15.25
CA GLN A 267 -25.56 -17.74 -16.29
C GLN A 267 -25.45 -17.06 -17.66
N ARG A 268 -25.23 -17.85 -18.71
CA ARG A 268 -25.18 -17.33 -20.07
C ARG A 268 -26.49 -16.59 -20.45
N GLY A 269 -26.34 -15.38 -20.98
CA GLY A 269 -27.45 -14.53 -21.37
C GLY A 269 -28.21 -13.83 -20.25
N GLN A 270 -27.73 -13.90 -19.01
CA GLN A 270 -28.37 -13.29 -17.86
C GLN A 270 -28.10 -11.78 -17.73
N GLU A 271 -26.94 -11.32 -18.19
CA GLU A 271 -26.56 -9.92 -18.17
C GLU A 271 -27.21 -9.19 -19.36
N VAL A 272 -27.90 -8.09 -19.09
CA VAL A 272 -28.71 -7.40 -20.11
C VAL A 272 -28.24 -5.97 -20.42
N ASP A 273 -27.36 -5.41 -19.60
CA ASP A 273 -27.02 -3.98 -19.67
C ASP A 273 -25.75 -3.68 -20.47
N PHE A 274 -24.75 -4.57 -20.46
CA PHE A 274 -23.43 -4.28 -21.01
C PHE A 274 -23.44 -4.04 -22.53
N PHE A 275 -24.13 -4.86 -23.29
CA PHE A 275 -24.30 -4.73 -24.74
C PHE A 275 -25.63 -4.14 -25.17
N LYS A 276 -26.42 -3.61 -24.24
CA LYS A 276 -27.68 -2.93 -24.56
C LYS A 276 -27.42 -1.78 -25.53
N GLU A 277 -28.28 -1.61 -26.51
CA GLU A 277 -28.22 -0.49 -27.45
C GLU A 277 -28.19 0.85 -26.72
N GLY A 278 -27.42 1.78 -27.24
CA GLY A 278 -27.25 3.11 -26.67
C GLY A 278 -25.78 3.51 -26.54
N ASN A 279 -25.53 4.64 -25.89
CA ASN A 279 -24.20 5.19 -25.74
C ASN A 279 -23.24 4.22 -25.01
N PHE A 280 -22.03 4.08 -25.53
CA PHE A 280 -20.97 3.25 -24.98
C PHE A 280 -21.25 1.74 -24.96
N SER A 281 -22.22 1.26 -25.75
CA SER A 281 -22.59 -0.18 -25.79
C SER A 281 -21.39 -1.10 -25.97
N GLY A 282 -21.20 -2.01 -25.03
CA GLY A 282 -20.12 -2.99 -25.03
C GLY A 282 -18.69 -2.42 -24.86
N THR A 283 -18.54 -1.11 -24.68
CA THR A 283 -17.24 -0.47 -24.45
C THR A 283 -16.80 -0.58 -22.99
N PRO A 284 -15.52 -0.33 -22.67
CA PRO A 284 -15.03 -0.31 -21.28
C PRO A 284 -15.69 0.76 -20.41
N TYR A 285 -16.39 1.75 -20.99
CA TYR A 285 -17.14 2.78 -20.27
C TYR A 285 -18.55 2.36 -19.86
N ARG A 286 -18.95 1.14 -20.17
CA ARG A 286 -20.03 0.45 -19.46
C ARG A 286 -19.48 -0.38 -18.30
N THR A 287 -20.32 -0.70 -17.34
CA THR A 287 -19.91 -1.55 -16.22
C THR A 287 -19.67 -2.96 -16.71
N LEU A 288 -18.43 -3.41 -16.66
CA LEU A 288 -18.08 -4.79 -16.94
C LEU A 288 -18.84 -5.74 -16.00
N PRO A 289 -19.53 -6.76 -16.52
CA PRO A 289 -20.31 -7.70 -15.70
C PRO A 289 -19.52 -8.35 -14.55
N ALA A 290 -18.22 -8.60 -14.73
CA ALA A 290 -17.36 -9.16 -13.72
C ALA A 290 -17.27 -8.30 -12.45
N ARG A 291 -17.51 -6.99 -12.53
CA ARG A 291 -17.55 -6.10 -11.36
C ARG A 291 -18.77 -6.34 -10.46
N LYS A 292 -19.86 -6.88 -11.03
CA LYS A 292 -21.08 -7.23 -10.29
C LYS A 292 -21.02 -8.66 -9.77
N LYS A 293 -20.73 -9.62 -10.67
CA LYS A 293 -20.60 -11.03 -10.36
C LYS A 293 -19.37 -11.60 -11.09
N PRO A 294 -18.31 -11.96 -10.38
CA PRO A 294 -17.02 -12.26 -11.00
C PRO A 294 -16.96 -13.62 -11.68
N LEU A 295 -17.92 -14.50 -11.43
CA LEU A 295 -17.93 -15.87 -11.94
C LEU A 295 -18.91 -16.04 -13.10
N ILE A 296 -18.69 -17.08 -13.90
CA ILE A 296 -19.59 -17.53 -14.95
C ILE A 296 -19.89 -19.02 -14.80
N LYS A 297 -21.16 -19.40 -14.92
CA LYS A 297 -21.58 -20.79 -14.93
C LYS A 297 -21.60 -21.32 -16.36
N LEU A 298 -20.84 -22.38 -16.61
CA LEU A 298 -20.83 -23.09 -17.87
C LEU A 298 -21.20 -24.57 -17.62
N GLY A 299 -22.37 -25.01 -18.11
CA GLY A 299 -22.90 -26.32 -17.77
C GLY A 299 -23.19 -26.42 -16.27
N THR A 300 -22.57 -27.40 -15.62
CA THR A 300 -22.69 -27.62 -14.16
C THR A 300 -21.56 -26.96 -13.37
N ASP A 301 -20.54 -26.41 -14.03
CA ASP A 301 -19.33 -25.91 -13.41
C ASP A 301 -19.29 -24.37 -13.35
N TYR A 302 -18.51 -23.84 -12.41
CA TYR A 302 -18.31 -22.42 -12.20
C TYR A 302 -16.88 -22.05 -12.55
N TYR A 303 -16.71 -20.96 -13.32
CA TYR A 303 -15.43 -20.49 -13.80
C TYR A 303 -15.12 -19.09 -13.26
N SER A 304 -13.89 -18.91 -12.77
CA SER A 304 -13.31 -17.61 -12.50
C SER A 304 -12.52 -17.17 -13.73
N VAL A 305 -13.06 -16.26 -14.49
CA VAL A 305 -12.44 -15.87 -15.76
C VAL A 305 -11.33 -14.86 -15.55
N ASP A 306 -11.53 -13.91 -14.64
CA ASP A 306 -10.52 -12.93 -14.26
C ASP A 306 -10.06 -13.13 -12.82
N PRO A 307 -8.81 -13.59 -12.58
CA PRO A 307 -8.32 -13.84 -11.23
C PRO A 307 -8.25 -12.57 -10.36
N CYS A 308 -8.06 -11.39 -10.95
CA CYS A 308 -8.01 -10.13 -10.20
C CYS A 308 -9.39 -9.69 -9.74
N PHE A 309 -10.37 -9.69 -10.62
CA PHE A 309 -11.73 -9.31 -10.28
C PHE A 309 -12.45 -10.30 -9.36
N THR A 310 -12.11 -11.55 -9.41
CA THR A 310 -12.67 -12.55 -8.50
C THR A 310 -12.48 -12.18 -7.05
N ARG A 311 -11.33 -11.59 -6.69
CA ARG A 311 -11.06 -11.08 -5.35
C ARG A 311 -11.97 -9.92 -4.98
N ASP A 312 -11.85 -8.83 -5.71
CA ASP A 312 -12.47 -7.56 -5.36
C ASP A 312 -13.99 -7.61 -5.55
N ALA A 313 -14.45 -8.13 -6.68
CA ALA A 313 -15.87 -8.23 -6.98
C ALA A 313 -16.56 -9.29 -6.10
N GLY A 314 -15.86 -10.37 -5.74
CA GLY A 314 -16.35 -11.39 -4.81
C GLY A 314 -16.66 -10.82 -3.43
N TYR A 315 -15.76 -10.03 -2.87
CA TYR A 315 -15.97 -9.34 -1.60
C TYR A 315 -17.18 -8.40 -1.63
N ARG A 316 -17.24 -7.53 -2.64
CA ARG A 316 -18.36 -6.58 -2.80
C ARG A 316 -19.69 -7.28 -3.00
N SER A 317 -19.71 -8.32 -3.83
CA SER A 317 -20.92 -9.11 -4.09
C SER A 317 -21.41 -9.83 -2.85
N LEU A 318 -20.50 -10.38 -2.04
CA LEU A 318 -20.84 -11.00 -0.75
C LEU A 318 -21.54 -10.01 0.17
N LEU A 319 -20.95 -8.83 0.41
CA LEU A 319 -21.51 -7.82 1.29
C LEU A 319 -22.86 -7.30 0.76
N PHE A 320 -22.95 -7.05 -0.55
CA PHE A 320 -24.20 -6.63 -1.17
C PHE A 320 -25.29 -7.69 -1.00
N ASN A 321 -24.98 -8.96 -1.22
CA ASN A 321 -25.92 -10.06 -1.08
C ASN A 321 -26.40 -10.27 0.35
N LEU A 322 -25.58 -10.02 1.36
CA LEU A 322 -26.00 -10.10 2.77
C LEU A 322 -27.21 -9.17 3.05
N VAL A 323 -27.09 -7.91 2.62
CA VAL A 323 -28.15 -6.91 2.81
C VAL A 323 -29.34 -7.17 1.90
N GLN A 324 -29.13 -7.65 0.66
CA GLN A 324 -30.22 -7.99 -0.26
C GLN A 324 -31.03 -9.20 0.21
N LYS A 325 -30.39 -10.23 0.72
CA LYS A 325 -31.05 -11.45 1.21
C LYS A 325 -31.65 -11.28 2.62
N LYS A 326 -31.13 -10.34 3.40
CA LYS A 326 -31.59 -10.05 4.74
C LYS A 326 -31.69 -8.51 4.95
N PRO A 327 -32.73 -7.83 4.41
CA PRO A 327 -32.86 -6.38 4.47
C PRO A 327 -32.92 -5.80 5.88
N ASP A 328 -33.48 -6.52 6.84
CA ASP A 328 -33.52 -6.16 8.26
C ASP A 328 -32.14 -6.15 8.94
N TYR A 329 -31.14 -6.76 8.33
CA TYR A 329 -29.77 -6.75 8.80
C TYR A 329 -29.03 -5.43 8.50
N LYS A 330 -29.54 -4.57 7.66
CA LYS A 330 -28.83 -3.38 7.14
C LYS A 330 -28.28 -2.45 8.22
N GLU A 331 -29.04 -2.17 9.25
CA GLU A 331 -28.58 -1.30 10.35
C GLU A 331 -27.42 -1.93 11.13
N LEU A 332 -27.58 -3.18 11.52
CA LEU A 332 -26.54 -3.94 12.22
C LEU A 332 -25.31 -4.15 11.33
N PHE A 333 -25.49 -4.36 10.03
CA PHE A 333 -24.42 -4.43 9.06
C PHE A 333 -23.58 -3.14 9.08
N ASN A 334 -24.21 -1.98 9.00
CA ASN A 334 -23.52 -0.69 9.00
C ASN A 334 -22.74 -0.45 10.30
N GLU A 335 -23.35 -0.82 11.44
CA GLU A 335 -22.71 -0.72 12.75
C GLU A 335 -21.47 -1.62 12.84
N ARG A 336 -21.58 -2.88 12.42
CA ARG A 336 -20.47 -3.85 12.43
C ARG A 336 -19.35 -3.42 11.48
N GLN A 337 -19.67 -2.88 10.30
CA GLN A 337 -18.69 -2.32 9.38
C GLN A 337 -17.98 -1.11 9.98
N LYS A 338 -18.70 -0.22 10.64
CA LYS A 338 -18.12 0.91 11.37
C LYS A 338 -17.13 0.44 12.42
N VAL A 339 -17.57 -0.42 13.35
CA VAL A 339 -16.74 -0.93 14.46
C VAL A 339 -15.47 -1.61 13.93
N MET A 340 -15.60 -2.47 12.92
CA MET A 340 -14.46 -3.16 12.30
C MET A 340 -13.46 -2.19 11.71
N SER A 341 -13.92 -1.23 10.93
CA SER A 341 -13.04 -0.27 10.25
C SER A 341 -12.33 0.67 11.22
N GLU A 342 -12.99 1.09 12.30
CA GLU A 342 -12.41 1.95 13.33
C GLU A 342 -11.36 1.22 14.20
N ALA A 343 -11.53 -0.08 14.40
CA ALA A 343 -10.58 -0.91 15.16
C ALA A 343 -9.38 -1.39 14.32
N ALA A 344 -9.46 -1.34 12.99
CA ALA A 344 -8.51 -1.99 12.10
C ALA A 344 -7.06 -1.53 12.27
N PHE A 345 -6.82 -0.23 12.36
CA PHE A 345 -5.47 0.31 12.45
C PHE A 345 -4.71 -0.20 13.67
N PRO A 346 -5.21 -0.05 14.92
CA PRO A 346 -4.50 -0.56 16.08
C PRO A 346 -4.46 -2.09 16.18
N GLU A 347 -5.48 -2.80 15.69
CA GLU A 347 -5.51 -4.27 15.74
C GLU A 347 -4.52 -4.90 14.75
N ILE A 348 -4.53 -4.45 13.50
CA ILE A 348 -3.66 -5.01 12.46
C ILE A 348 -2.20 -4.63 12.71
N LEU A 349 -1.94 -3.41 13.17
CA LEU A 349 -0.60 -2.88 13.43
C LEU A 349 -0.16 -3.02 14.90
N SER A 350 -0.66 -3.98 15.64
CA SER A 350 -0.37 -4.14 17.07
C SER A 350 1.14 -4.21 17.39
N ASN A 351 1.93 -4.87 16.55
CA ASN A 351 3.39 -4.94 16.70
C ASN A 351 4.09 -3.62 16.41
N GLN A 352 3.57 -2.84 15.46
CA GLN A 352 4.10 -1.53 15.06
C GLN A 352 3.69 -0.40 16.03
N LEU A 353 2.74 -0.67 16.90
CA LEU A 353 2.19 0.27 17.86
C LEU A 353 2.44 -0.17 19.30
N THR A 354 3.57 -0.87 19.54
CA THR A 354 3.94 -1.37 20.88
C THR A 354 4.04 -0.20 21.87
N GLY A 355 3.37 -0.36 23.01
CA GLY A 355 3.31 0.67 24.05
C GLY A 355 2.39 1.85 23.73
N ALA A 356 1.59 1.77 22.67
CA ALA A 356 0.65 2.81 22.31
C ALA A 356 -0.50 2.95 23.31
N ILE A 357 -0.95 4.19 23.48
CA ILE A 357 -2.23 4.49 24.11
C ILE A 357 -3.25 4.66 22.97
N VAL A 358 -4.33 3.87 23.01
CA VAL A 358 -5.37 3.89 21.98
C VAL A 358 -6.68 4.38 22.61
N TYR A 359 -7.25 5.41 22.02
CA TYR A 359 -8.56 5.91 22.34
C TYR A 359 -9.48 5.71 21.14
N GLN A 360 -10.59 5.00 21.33
CA GLN A 360 -11.66 4.84 20.34
C GLN A 360 -12.83 5.73 20.72
N GLU A 361 -13.52 6.28 19.72
CA GLU A 361 -14.66 7.19 19.91
C GLU A 361 -14.36 8.36 20.86
N VAL A 362 -13.34 9.15 20.49
CA VAL A 362 -12.91 10.31 21.27
C VAL A 362 -13.78 11.51 20.93
N TYR A 363 -14.32 12.14 21.98
CA TYR A 363 -15.16 13.34 21.85
C TYR A 363 -14.41 14.59 22.31
N TYR A 364 -14.72 15.70 21.64
CA TYR A 364 -14.22 17.01 22.01
C TYR A 364 -15.25 18.09 21.67
N ARG A 365 -15.22 19.17 22.43
CA ARG A 365 -16.09 20.33 22.20
C ARG A 365 -15.34 21.44 21.47
N ASP A 366 -15.75 21.75 20.27
CA ASP A 366 -15.14 22.83 19.50
C ASP A 366 -15.28 24.18 20.24
N SER A 367 -14.17 24.90 20.37
CA SER A 367 -14.11 26.15 21.13
C SER A 367 -14.90 27.29 20.50
N LYS A 368 -15.05 27.29 19.18
CA LYS A 368 -15.72 28.34 18.40
C LYS A 368 -17.22 28.09 18.33
N THR A 369 -17.61 26.90 17.86
CA THR A 369 -19.02 26.55 17.61
C THR A 369 -19.74 26.02 18.85
N LYS A 370 -18.99 25.62 19.89
CA LYS A 370 -19.51 24.93 21.09
C LYS A 370 -20.19 23.60 20.83
N GLN A 371 -20.04 23.06 19.61
CA GLN A 371 -20.57 21.76 19.23
C GLN A 371 -19.61 20.64 19.65
N TRP A 372 -20.18 19.48 19.95
CA TRP A 372 -19.44 18.26 20.20
C TRP A 372 -19.16 17.53 18.90
N PHE A 373 -17.95 17.02 18.76
CA PHE A 373 -17.50 16.23 17.64
C PHE A 373 -16.85 14.95 18.14
N GLU A 374 -16.88 13.92 17.30
CA GLU A 374 -16.28 12.62 17.53
C GLU A 374 -15.14 12.40 16.54
N ASN A 375 -14.06 11.78 17.00
CA ASN A 375 -13.04 11.15 16.17
C ASN A 375 -13.08 9.64 16.36
N ASP A 376 -12.83 8.89 15.30
CA ASP A 376 -12.95 7.43 15.31
C ASP A 376 -11.87 6.79 16.18
N THR A 377 -10.59 7.08 15.91
CA THR A 377 -9.47 6.46 16.63
C THR A 377 -8.29 7.41 16.78
N LEU A 378 -7.78 7.53 18.00
CA LEU A 378 -6.57 8.28 18.33
C LEU A 378 -5.53 7.33 18.91
N VAL A 379 -4.34 7.29 18.31
CA VAL A 379 -3.23 6.43 18.75
C VAL A 379 -2.02 7.28 19.08
N LEU A 380 -1.53 7.15 20.31
CA LEU A 380 -0.39 7.89 20.84
C LEU A 380 0.76 6.92 21.09
N VAL A 381 1.85 7.09 20.37
CA VAL A 381 3.07 6.28 20.52
C VAL A 381 4.25 7.22 20.71
N ASP A 382 4.81 7.24 21.91
CA ASP A 382 5.92 8.14 22.25
C ASP A 382 5.60 9.59 21.84
N ASP A 383 6.39 10.21 20.99
CA ASP A 383 6.23 11.57 20.48
C ASP A 383 5.47 11.64 19.13
N VAL A 384 4.77 10.57 18.76
CA VAL A 384 3.98 10.46 17.52
C VAL A 384 2.50 10.29 17.83
N LEU A 385 1.67 11.08 17.18
CA LEU A 385 0.22 11.01 17.25
C LEU A 385 -0.32 10.58 15.89
N TYR A 386 -1.09 9.47 15.87
CA TYR A 386 -1.88 9.05 14.71
C TYR A 386 -3.35 9.33 14.98
N LEU A 387 -3.97 10.10 14.11
CA LEU A 387 -5.42 10.30 14.09
C LEU A 387 -6.02 9.56 12.91
N ILE A 388 -6.86 8.59 13.15
CA ILE A 388 -7.47 7.75 12.12
C ILE A 388 -8.97 8.06 12.02
N GLU A 389 -9.41 8.47 10.85
CA GLU A 389 -10.82 8.61 10.48
C GLU A 389 -11.16 7.51 9.46
N ALA A 390 -11.90 6.52 9.92
CA ALA A 390 -12.26 5.36 9.11
C ALA A 390 -13.54 5.61 8.30
N LYS A 391 -13.56 5.13 7.07
CA LYS A 391 -14.72 5.20 6.17
C LYS A 391 -15.03 3.79 5.66
N ALA A 392 -16.11 3.23 6.18
CA ALA A 392 -16.56 1.87 5.87
C ALA A 392 -17.35 1.77 4.55
N GLY A 393 -17.63 2.89 3.88
CA GLY A 393 -18.34 2.92 2.60
C GLY A 393 -17.54 2.28 1.46
N ALA A 394 -18.25 1.89 0.41
CA ALA A 394 -17.64 1.36 -0.80
C ALA A 394 -17.39 2.45 -1.85
N ALA A 395 -16.30 2.31 -2.60
CA ALA A 395 -16.02 3.14 -3.76
C ALA A 395 -17.06 2.91 -4.88
N ALA A 396 -17.21 3.90 -5.76
CA ALA A 396 -18.03 3.76 -6.96
C ALA A 396 -17.33 2.85 -7.98
N THR A 397 -17.62 1.56 -7.94
CA THR A 397 -17.03 0.54 -8.80
C THR A 397 -18.00 -0.05 -9.82
N ILE A 398 -19.28 0.26 -9.68
CA ILE A 398 -20.36 -0.23 -10.55
C ILE A 398 -20.84 0.85 -11.52
N ALA A 399 -21.03 2.09 -11.05
CA ALA A 399 -21.45 3.19 -11.91
C ALA A 399 -20.31 3.68 -12.81
N SER A 400 -20.53 3.68 -14.12
CA SER A 400 -19.54 4.18 -15.08
C SER A 400 -19.30 5.69 -14.92
N PRO A 401 -18.05 6.17 -14.98
CA PRO A 401 -17.76 7.60 -14.91
C PRO A 401 -18.29 8.41 -16.10
N GLU A 402 -18.54 7.78 -17.24
CA GLU A 402 -19.16 8.44 -18.39
C GLU A 402 -20.68 8.56 -18.29
N LEU A 403 -21.32 7.62 -17.58
CA LEU A 403 -22.77 7.59 -17.38
C LEU A 403 -23.20 8.27 -16.09
N ASP A 404 -22.38 8.24 -15.06
CA ASP A 404 -22.65 8.81 -13.74
C ASP A 404 -21.37 9.31 -13.05
N PHE A 405 -20.79 10.38 -13.57
CA PHE A 405 -19.59 10.99 -12.98
C PHE A 405 -19.85 11.52 -11.56
N LYS A 406 -21.05 12.01 -11.30
CA LYS A 406 -21.45 12.51 -9.98
C LYS A 406 -21.31 11.44 -8.89
N ARG A 407 -21.56 10.18 -9.21
CA ARG A 407 -21.40 9.06 -8.26
C ARG A 407 -19.93 8.87 -7.86
N HIS A 408 -18.99 8.99 -8.79
CA HIS A 408 -17.55 8.94 -8.51
C HIS A 408 -17.09 10.13 -7.68
N ALA A 409 -17.52 11.33 -8.02
CA ALA A 409 -17.23 12.52 -7.23
C ALA A 409 -17.75 12.38 -5.79
N GLN A 410 -18.96 11.85 -5.62
CA GLN A 410 -19.55 11.61 -4.31
C GLN A 410 -18.74 10.58 -3.51
N SER A 411 -18.27 9.50 -4.13
CA SER A 411 -17.39 8.52 -3.47
C SER A 411 -16.11 9.16 -2.95
N ILE A 412 -15.45 10.02 -3.72
CA ILE A 412 -14.24 10.73 -3.31
C ILE A 412 -14.55 11.66 -2.11
N LYS A 413 -15.66 12.38 -2.15
CA LYS A 413 -16.09 13.25 -1.05
C LYS A 413 -16.37 12.47 0.23
N GLU A 414 -17.06 11.34 0.14
CA GLU A 414 -17.40 10.51 1.31
C GLU A 414 -16.21 9.75 1.88
N LEU A 415 -15.35 9.20 1.03
CA LEU A 415 -14.25 8.32 1.45
C LEU A 415 -12.96 9.06 1.80
N ILE A 416 -12.70 10.20 1.19
CA ILE A 416 -11.44 10.94 1.37
C ILE A 416 -11.67 12.30 2.00
N ILE A 417 -12.45 13.18 1.38
CA ILE A 417 -12.59 14.58 1.81
C ILE A 417 -13.25 14.68 3.18
N LYS A 418 -14.27 13.86 3.45
CA LYS A 418 -14.93 13.84 4.77
C LYS A 418 -13.96 13.45 5.88
N ALA A 419 -13.13 12.43 5.68
CA ALA A 419 -12.09 12.03 6.64
C ALA A 419 -11.08 13.17 6.85
N TYR A 420 -10.61 13.79 5.78
CA TYR A 420 -9.74 14.96 5.85
C TYR A 420 -10.34 16.10 6.69
N LYS A 421 -11.60 16.45 6.45
CA LYS A 421 -12.30 17.51 7.20
C LYS A 421 -12.46 17.21 8.69
N GLN A 422 -12.67 15.96 9.04
CA GLN A 422 -12.73 15.52 10.43
C GLN A 422 -11.34 15.66 11.09
N CYS A 423 -10.27 15.24 10.41
CA CYS A 423 -8.91 15.45 10.89
C CYS A 423 -8.54 16.94 11.03
N GLU A 424 -8.90 17.77 10.04
CA GLU A 424 -8.65 19.22 10.06
C GLU A 424 -9.25 19.88 11.31
N ARG A 425 -10.49 19.56 11.61
CA ARG A 425 -11.20 20.09 12.79
C ARG A 425 -10.53 19.69 14.10
N PHE A 426 -10.13 18.44 14.24
CA PHE A 426 -9.43 17.98 15.43
C PHE A 426 -8.04 18.63 15.59
N PHE A 427 -7.30 18.78 14.51
CA PHE A 427 -5.98 19.43 14.56
C PHE A 427 -6.09 20.91 14.93
N GLU A 428 -7.11 21.61 14.47
CA GLU A 428 -7.41 22.98 14.92
C GLU A 428 -7.77 23.00 16.40
N TYR A 429 -8.53 22.03 16.88
CA TYR A 429 -8.89 21.91 18.30
C TYR A 429 -7.66 21.68 19.17
N ILE A 430 -6.80 20.73 18.84
CA ILE A 430 -5.59 20.43 19.64
C ILE A 430 -4.62 21.63 19.69
N LYS A 431 -4.61 22.46 18.66
CA LYS A 431 -3.77 23.66 18.56
C LYS A 431 -4.39 24.88 19.24
N SER A 432 -5.66 24.84 19.61
CA SER A 432 -6.39 26.00 20.14
C SER A 432 -5.91 26.48 21.52
N LYS A 433 -5.32 25.57 22.32
CA LYS A 433 -4.74 25.84 23.65
C LYS A 433 -3.49 24.98 23.83
N ASP A 434 -2.68 25.31 24.83
CA ASP A 434 -1.50 24.50 25.17
C ASP A 434 -1.85 23.07 25.53
N GLU A 435 -2.97 22.90 26.24
CA GLU A 435 -3.51 21.59 26.63
C GLU A 435 -5.02 21.56 26.42
N VAL A 436 -5.52 20.48 25.83
CA VAL A 436 -6.95 20.32 25.55
C VAL A 436 -7.48 19.01 26.14
N PRO A 437 -8.72 19.03 26.71
CA PRO A 437 -9.35 17.83 27.24
C PRO A 437 -10.00 17.00 26.13
N LEU A 438 -9.98 15.69 26.30
CA LEU A 438 -10.70 14.70 25.51
C LEU A 438 -11.70 13.94 26.37
N TYR A 439 -12.79 13.52 25.78
CA TYR A 439 -13.94 12.97 26.48
C TYR A 439 -14.41 11.64 25.87
N ASN A 440 -15.01 10.81 26.72
CA ASN A 440 -15.90 9.72 26.33
C ASN A 440 -17.36 10.13 26.50
N LEU A 441 -18.23 9.50 25.75
CA LEU A 441 -19.69 9.64 25.92
C LEU A 441 -20.21 8.40 26.67
N ILE A 442 -20.59 8.57 27.94
CA ILE A 442 -21.07 7.51 28.81
C ILE A 442 -22.47 7.90 29.31
N ASP A 443 -23.47 7.05 29.04
CA ASP A 443 -24.87 7.28 29.41
C ASP A 443 -25.39 8.70 29.07
N GLY A 444 -25.00 9.19 27.89
CA GLY A 444 -25.41 10.52 27.39
C GLY A 444 -24.66 11.70 28.01
N ARG A 445 -23.62 11.44 28.80
CA ARG A 445 -22.76 12.46 29.42
C ARG A 445 -21.33 12.38 28.92
N TYR A 446 -20.73 13.55 28.67
CA TYR A 446 -19.33 13.64 28.30
C TYR A 446 -18.46 13.64 29.54
N GLU A 447 -17.60 12.65 29.70
CA GLU A 447 -16.66 12.49 30.79
C GLU A 447 -15.23 12.65 30.29
N GLU A 448 -14.45 13.54 30.93
CA GLU A 448 -13.05 13.79 30.57
C GLU A 448 -12.21 12.52 30.86
N ILE A 449 -11.51 12.03 29.84
CA ILE A 449 -10.65 10.84 29.95
C ILE A 449 -9.18 11.15 29.98
N CYS A 450 -8.75 12.20 29.31
CA CYS A 450 -7.36 12.64 29.29
C CYS A 450 -7.24 14.08 28.82
N ARG A 451 -6.05 14.62 28.95
CA ARG A 451 -5.64 15.89 28.36
C ARG A 451 -4.43 15.64 27.49
N ILE A 452 -4.39 16.28 26.34
CA ILE A 452 -3.26 16.21 25.42
C ILE A 452 -2.71 17.60 25.14
N ARG A 453 -1.39 17.62 24.95
CA ARG A 453 -0.63 18.83 24.69
C ARG A 453 0.01 18.71 23.32
N HIS A 454 -0.30 19.65 22.42
CA HIS A 454 0.25 19.67 21.07
C HIS A 454 1.79 19.62 21.07
N SER A 455 2.45 20.32 22.00
CA SER A 455 3.92 20.38 22.06
C SER A 455 4.59 19.06 22.45
N ASP A 456 3.85 18.07 22.96
CA ASP A 456 4.39 16.74 23.29
C ASP A 456 4.63 15.87 22.06
N TYR A 457 4.07 16.25 20.91
CA TYR A 457 4.15 15.46 19.69
C TYR A 457 5.04 16.13 18.65
N ARG A 458 6.15 15.47 18.31
CA ARG A 458 7.04 15.85 17.23
C ARG A 458 6.37 15.67 15.87
N VAL A 459 5.58 14.61 15.74
CA VAL A 459 4.87 14.23 14.51
C VAL A 459 3.40 13.95 14.82
N MET A 460 2.51 14.52 14.02
CA MET A 460 1.08 14.23 14.04
C MET A 460 0.64 13.83 12.63
N ILE A 461 0.06 12.64 12.49
CA ILE A 461 -0.29 12.05 11.21
C ILE A 461 -1.80 11.85 11.12
N PRO A 462 -2.48 12.66 10.30
CA PRO A 462 -3.89 12.49 10.01
C PRO A 462 -4.08 11.43 8.93
N ILE A 463 -4.87 10.41 9.21
CA ILE A 463 -5.07 9.25 8.34
C ILE A 463 -6.56 9.10 8.01
N GLY A 464 -6.87 9.03 6.71
CA GLY A 464 -8.13 8.52 6.21
C GLY A 464 -7.98 7.04 5.86
N LEU A 465 -8.76 6.18 6.52
CA LEU A 465 -8.69 4.74 6.34
C LEU A 465 -9.94 4.24 5.62
N THR A 466 -9.77 3.60 4.47
CA THR A 466 -10.84 2.91 3.75
C THR A 466 -10.73 1.40 3.94
N VAL A 467 -11.81 0.66 3.76
CA VAL A 467 -11.79 -0.81 3.89
C VAL A 467 -11.02 -1.43 2.73
N GLU A 468 -11.44 -1.14 1.50
CA GLU A 468 -10.75 -1.57 0.29
C GLU A 468 -9.78 -0.49 -0.21
N SER A 469 -8.77 -0.91 -0.95
CA SER A 469 -7.89 0.03 -1.65
C SER A 469 -8.69 0.93 -2.59
N PHE A 470 -8.51 2.23 -2.42
CA PHE A 470 -9.08 3.27 -3.27
C PHE A 470 -8.00 3.90 -4.17
N SER A 471 -7.06 3.06 -4.59
CA SER A 471 -6.00 3.44 -5.52
C SER A 471 -6.58 3.73 -6.92
N PRO A 472 -6.04 4.73 -7.63
CA PRO A 472 -4.93 5.59 -7.21
C PRO A 472 -5.37 6.82 -6.41
N PHE A 473 -6.66 6.99 -6.09
CA PHE A 473 -7.19 8.21 -5.45
C PHE A 473 -6.61 8.46 -4.07
N SER A 474 -6.28 7.40 -3.33
CA SER A 474 -5.57 7.54 -2.06
C SER A 474 -4.23 8.23 -2.23
N ALA A 475 -3.44 7.86 -3.24
CA ALA A 475 -2.16 8.48 -3.55
C ALA A 475 -2.29 9.90 -4.11
N PHE A 476 -3.35 10.17 -4.89
CA PHE A 476 -3.63 11.47 -5.50
C PHE A 476 -4.47 12.40 -4.64
N SER A 477 -4.84 12.00 -3.43
CA SER A 477 -5.66 12.83 -2.54
C SER A 477 -5.06 14.23 -2.30
N LYS A 478 -3.74 14.33 -2.27
CA LYS A 478 -2.99 15.60 -2.16
C LYS A 478 -3.25 16.57 -3.32
N ASN A 479 -3.72 16.09 -4.47
CA ASN A 479 -4.02 16.92 -5.65
C ASN A 479 -5.47 17.45 -5.64
N LEU A 480 -6.30 16.96 -4.74
CA LEU A 480 -7.66 17.48 -4.57
C LEU A 480 -7.60 18.91 -4.01
N PRO A 481 -8.35 19.87 -4.58
CA PRO A 481 -8.29 21.28 -4.17
C PRO A 481 -8.57 21.54 -2.69
N GLU A 482 -9.43 20.72 -2.09
CA GLU A 482 -9.81 20.84 -0.67
C GLU A 482 -8.73 20.34 0.28
N ILE A 483 -7.83 19.46 -0.17
CA ILE A 483 -6.83 18.83 0.68
C ILE A 483 -5.54 19.63 0.68
N LYS A 484 -5.19 20.12 1.87
CA LYS A 484 -3.99 20.90 2.14
C LYS A 484 -3.30 20.36 3.38
N PRO A 485 -2.00 20.65 3.58
CA PRO A 485 -1.34 20.32 4.84
C PRO A 485 -2.08 20.92 6.04
N LEU A 486 -2.46 20.09 7.01
CA LEU A 486 -3.14 20.55 8.21
C LEU A 486 -2.20 21.43 9.04
N LEU A 487 -2.74 22.52 9.59
CA LEU A 487 -1.95 23.54 10.28
C LEU A 487 -0.74 24.03 9.46
N GLY A 488 -0.80 23.85 8.13
CA GLY A 488 0.23 24.23 7.17
C GLY A 488 1.46 23.33 7.14
N GLN A 489 1.46 22.18 7.81
CA GLN A 489 2.62 21.28 7.86
C GLN A 489 2.30 19.78 7.88
N TYR A 490 1.15 19.36 8.38
CA TYR A 490 0.81 17.95 8.54
C TYR A 490 0.05 17.44 7.34
N GLY A 491 0.72 16.69 6.47
CA GLY A 491 0.13 16.08 5.29
C GLY A 491 -0.88 15.00 5.66
N PHE A 492 -2.03 15.02 4.97
CA PHE A 492 -3.06 13.99 5.10
C PHE A 492 -2.67 12.74 4.33
N VAL A 493 -2.78 11.58 4.96
CA VAL A 493 -2.46 10.28 4.39
C VAL A 493 -3.73 9.46 4.22
N SER A 494 -4.02 9.04 2.99
CA SER A 494 -5.13 8.13 2.69
C SER A 494 -4.59 6.74 2.39
N ILE A 495 -5.01 5.75 3.16
CA ILE A 495 -4.62 4.33 3.05
C ILE A 495 -5.81 3.42 3.24
N SER A 496 -5.65 2.13 2.94
CA SER A 496 -6.69 1.12 3.12
C SER A 496 -6.30 0.04 4.11
N ILE A 497 -7.29 -0.74 4.56
CA ILE A 497 -7.04 -1.95 5.37
C ILE A 497 -6.18 -2.95 4.59
N ASP A 498 -6.37 -3.07 3.27
CA ASP A 498 -5.48 -3.86 2.41
C ASP A 498 -4.01 -3.48 2.58
N ASP A 499 -3.73 -2.17 2.57
CA ASP A 499 -2.37 -1.66 2.73
C ASP A 499 -1.78 -2.01 4.11
N LEU A 500 -2.60 -2.00 5.16
CA LEU A 500 -2.13 -2.33 6.52
C LEU A 500 -1.56 -3.75 6.61
N PHE A 501 -2.14 -4.73 5.90
CA PHE A 501 -1.63 -6.10 5.88
C PHE A 501 -0.27 -6.22 5.20
N VAL A 502 0.03 -5.36 4.24
CA VAL A 502 1.34 -5.26 3.61
C VAL A 502 2.33 -4.54 4.53
N LEU A 503 1.94 -3.37 5.03
CA LEU A 503 2.78 -2.53 5.90
C LEU A 503 3.25 -3.29 7.15
N LYS A 504 2.36 -4.04 7.79
CA LYS A 504 2.71 -4.80 9.00
C LYS A 504 3.82 -5.84 8.77
N ARG A 505 3.92 -6.39 7.55
CA ARG A 505 4.96 -7.36 7.21
C ARG A 505 6.25 -6.73 6.74
N MET A 506 6.15 -5.64 6.01
CA MET A 506 7.31 -4.96 5.42
C MET A 506 8.00 -4.01 6.39
N LEU A 507 7.29 -3.54 7.41
CA LEU A 507 7.73 -2.59 8.42
C LEU A 507 7.49 -3.17 9.83
N PRO A 508 8.30 -4.15 10.27
CA PRO A 508 7.94 -5.01 11.39
C PRO A 508 8.06 -4.37 12.78
N THR A 509 8.76 -3.22 12.92
CA THR A 509 8.98 -2.57 14.21
C THR A 509 8.29 -1.21 14.29
N ALA A 510 8.05 -0.74 15.52
CA ALA A 510 7.46 0.57 15.75
C ALA A 510 8.33 1.72 15.19
N GLY A 511 9.64 1.60 15.29
CA GLY A 511 10.58 2.61 14.79
C GLY A 511 10.58 2.74 13.28
N VAL A 512 10.65 1.63 12.54
CA VAL A 512 10.62 1.67 11.08
C VAL A 512 9.25 2.10 10.55
N PHE A 513 8.19 1.64 11.19
CA PHE A 513 6.83 2.06 10.81
C PHE A 513 6.61 3.57 11.02
N ALA A 514 6.99 4.10 12.18
CA ALA A 514 6.86 5.53 12.47
C ALA A 514 7.69 6.37 11.48
N HIS A 515 8.91 5.95 11.17
CA HIS A 515 9.75 6.66 10.20
C HIS A 515 9.16 6.61 8.78
N TYR A 516 8.65 5.45 8.35
CA TYR A 516 7.91 5.36 7.09
C TYR A 516 6.74 6.36 7.04
N MET A 517 5.94 6.41 8.09
CA MET A 517 4.79 7.32 8.15
C MET A 517 5.20 8.80 8.15
N GLU A 518 6.33 9.15 8.75
CA GLU A 518 6.90 10.50 8.66
C GLU A 518 7.26 10.87 7.22
N VAL A 519 7.96 9.99 6.51
CA VAL A 519 8.34 10.21 5.11
C VAL A 519 7.10 10.21 4.21
N ARG A 520 6.17 9.29 4.43
CA ARG A 520 4.89 9.21 3.72
C ARG A 520 4.07 10.49 3.84
N GLN A 521 4.01 11.05 5.05
CA GLN A 521 3.35 12.32 5.29
C GLN A 521 4.06 13.48 4.56
N ALA A 522 5.38 13.51 4.58
CA ALA A 522 6.15 14.54 3.87
C ALA A 522 5.84 14.52 2.36
N VAL A 523 5.76 13.33 1.76
CA VAL A 523 5.39 13.16 0.34
C VAL A 523 3.96 13.63 0.07
N SER A 524 3.05 13.47 1.02
CA SER A 524 1.66 13.95 0.90
C SER A 524 1.55 15.48 0.83
N ASN A 525 2.60 16.21 1.18
CA ASN A 525 2.69 17.66 1.02
C ASN A 525 3.31 18.10 -0.32
N LEU A 526 3.80 17.17 -1.12
CA LEU A 526 4.54 17.41 -2.35
C LEU A 526 3.72 16.96 -3.57
N LYS A 527 2.98 17.88 -4.16
CA LYS A 527 2.10 17.60 -5.31
C LYS A 527 2.84 17.13 -6.55
N GLN A 528 4.10 17.49 -6.69
CA GLN A 528 4.95 17.18 -7.84
C GLN A 528 5.37 15.72 -7.92
N GLY A 529 5.39 15.01 -6.79
CA GLY A 529 5.73 13.57 -6.75
C GLY A 529 4.54 12.70 -7.12
N LEU A 530 4.63 11.97 -8.22
CA LEU A 530 3.59 11.06 -8.68
C LEU A 530 3.95 9.61 -8.34
N LEU A 531 3.13 9.00 -7.47
CA LEU A 531 3.15 7.58 -7.12
C LEU A 531 1.73 7.04 -7.28
N PHE A 532 1.61 5.81 -7.76
CA PHE A 532 0.31 5.24 -8.12
C PHE A 532 -0.51 4.79 -6.89
N ASP A 533 0.13 4.11 -5.94
CA ASP A 533 -0.52 3.53 -4.77
C ASP A 533 0.39 3.53 -3.53
N GLU A 534 -0.08 2.97 -2.44
CA GLU A 534 0.69 2.85 -1.20
C GLU A 534 1.89 1.91 -1.35
N ILE A 535 1.79 0.90 -2.21
CA ILE A 535 2.89 -0.04 -2.44
C ILE A 535 4.06 0.64 -3.17
N ASP A 536 3.77 1.55 -4.09
CA ASP A 536 4.81 2.39 -4.71
C ASP A 536 5.51 3.30 -3.69
N HIS A 537 4.78 3.89 -2.76
CA HIS A 537 5.35 4.67 -1.67
C HIS A 537 6.25 3.80 -0.77
N LEU A 538 5.78 2.61 -0.41
CA LEU A 538 6.55 1.66 0.40
C LEU A 538 7.82 1.21 -0.33
N GLY A 539 7.72 0.87 -1.60
CA GLY A 539 8.87 0.48 -2.43
C GLY A 539 9.88 1.62 -2.58
N ALA A 540 9.42 2.84 -2.79
CA ALA A 540 10.29 4.03 -2.84
C ALA A 540 11.01 4.26 -1.50
N TYR A 541 10.32 4.08 -0.38
CA TYR A 541 10.92 4.15 0.95
C TYR A 541 12.01 3.08 1.16
N LEU A 542 11.73 1.84 0.81
CA LEU A 542 12.68 0.74 0.97
C LEU A 542 13.95 0.90 0.09
N THR A 543 13.80 1.47 -1.10
CA THR A 543 14.91 1.64 -2.06
C THR A 543 15.65 2.96 -1.93
N LYS A 544 14.96 4.03 -1.61
CA LYS A 544 15.48 5.41 -1.63
C LYS A 544 15.48 6.11 -0.27
N ASN A 545 14.86 5.51 0.74
CA ASN A 545 14.67 6.09 2.07
C ASN A 545 13.87 7.41 2.00
N ARG A 546 14.56 8.54 1.94
CA ARG A 546 14.00 9.90 1.94
C ARG A 546 13.68 10.35 0.51
N PHE A 547 12.78 9.64 -0.17
CA PHE A 547 12.35 10.02 -1.53
C PHE A 547 11.54 11.31 -1.60
N ASP A 548 11.03 11.80 -0.46
CA ASP A 548 10.50 13.16 -0.32
C ASP A 548 11.55 14.22 -0.64
N LEU A 549 12.80 14.03 -0.21
CA LEU A 549 13.90 14.94 -0.51
C LEU A 549 14.28 14.90 -2.00
N ASP A 550 14.18 13.75 -2.64
CA ASP A 550 14.40 13.63 -4.09
C ASP A 550 13.39 14.49 -4.88
N ILE A 551 12.12 14.51 -4.44
CA ILE A 551 11.07 15.35 -5.04
C ILE A 551 11.43 16.84 -4.87
N ILE A 552 11.81 17.23 -3.66
CA ILE A 552 12.16 18.61 -3.33
C ILE A 552 13.37 19.07 -4.18
N ASP A 553 14.42 18.28 -4.20
CA ASP A 553 15.65 18.60 -4.93
C ASP A 553 15.41 18.80 -6.44
N GLN A 554 14.68 17.88 -7.07
CA GLN A 554 14.37 17.95 -8.49
C GLN A 554 13.45 19.14 -8.84
N THR A 555 12.52 19.48 -7.96
CA THR A 555 11.63 20.64 -8.14
C THR A 555 12.40 21.95 -8.06
N ILE A 556 13.34 22.07 -7.10
CA ILE A 556 14.16 23.29 -6.89
C ILE A 556 15.15 23.50 -8.03
N GLU A 557 15.77 22.43 -8.52
CA GLU A 557 16.69 22.49 -9.65
C GLU A 557 15.99 22.87 -10.96
N GLY A 558 14.65 23.06 -10.96
CA GLY A 558 13.85 23.42 -12.14
C GLY A 558 13.87 22.35 -13.23
N LYS A 559 14.25 21.12 -12.89
CA LYS A 559 14.39 20.03 -13.85
C LYS A 559 13.03 19.46 -14.28
N SER A 560 12.02 19.51 -13.42
CA SER A 560 10.69 19.03 -13.75
C SER A 560 9.63 19.56 -12.77
N ASP A 561 8.45 19.87 -13.30
CA ASP A 561 7.26 20.19 -12.50
C ASP A 561 6.52 18.93 -12.03
N LEU A 562 6.88 17.76 -12.57
CA LEU A 562 6.32 16.46 -12.25
C LEU A 562 7.42 15.41 -12.20
N ILE A 563 7.55 14.74 -11.05
CA ILE A 563 8.50 13.66 -10.82
C ILE A 563 7.72 12.35 -10.67
N ILE A 564 7.93 11.45 -11.61
CA ILE A 564 7.26 10.15 -11.66
C ILE A 564 8.19 9.10 -11.05
N PHE A 565 7.68 8.38 -10.04
CA PHE A 565 8.33 7.22 -9.46
C PHE A 565 7.72 5.96 -10.08
N ASP A 566 8.39 5.44 -11.11
CA ASP A 566 7.95 4.24 -11.82
C ASP A 566 8.55 2.98 -11.19
N LYS A 567 7.78 1.88 -11.21
CA LYS A 567 8.21 0.55 -10.77
C LYS A 567 8.74 0.45 -9.34
N MET A 568 8.33 1.37 -8.46
CA MET A 568 8.78 1.33 -7.07
C MET A 568 8.23 0.11 -6.30
N SER A 569 7.06 -0.41 -6.68
CA SER A 569 6.46 -1.59 -6.06
C SER A 569 7.25 -2.90 -6.27
N GLU A 570 8.13 -2.99 -7.26
CA GLU A 570 8.80 -4.25 -7.64
C GLU A 570 9.49 -4.97 -6.48
N ILE A 571 10.11 -4.24 -5.56
CA ILE A 571 10.78 -4.83 -4.40
C ILE A 571 9.78 -5.52 -3.46
N VAL A 572 8.58 -4.96 -3.34
CA VAL A 572 7.49 -5.51 -2.52
C VAL A 572 6.81 -6.66 -3.28
N ASP A 573 6.55 -6.48 -4.56
CA ASP A 573 5.95 -7.49 -5.43
C ASP A 573 6.76 -8.78 -5.41
N LYS A 574 8.07 -8.70 -5.61
CA LYS A 574 9.00 -9.85 -5.56
C LYS A 574 8.97 -10.58 -4.21
N ALA A 575 8.80 -9.84 -3.11
CA ALA A 575 8.72 -10.44 -1.78
C ALA A 575 7.46 -11.30 -1.58
N PHE A 576 6.33 -10.92 -2.18
CA PHE A 576 5.07 -11.65 -2.07
C PHE A 576 4.84 -12.66 -3.21
N GLU A 577 5.55 -12.54 -4.32
CA GLU A 577 5.55 -13.52 -5.42
C GLU A 577 6.43 -14.74 -5.13
N ASP A 578 7.33 -14.66 -4.16
CA ASP A 578 8.19 -15.78 -3.74
C ASP A 578 7.36 -16.90 -3.09
N GLU A 579 7.61 -18.14 -3.47
CA GLU A 579 6.91 -19.30 -2.90
C GLU A 579 7.06 -19.43 -1.37
N GLN A 580 8.18 -18.94 -0.84
CA GLN A 580 8.48 -18.92 0.59
C GLN A 580 8.26 -17.52 1.21
N TRP A 581 7.34 -16.75 0.66
CA TRP A 581 7.07 -15.36 1.08
C TRP A 581 6.79 -15.20 2.58
N ASP A 582 6.19 -16.20 3.20
CA ASP A 582 5.83 -16.22 4.62
C ASP A 582 7.02 -16.54 5.54
N ILE A 583 8.04 -17.23 5.03
CA ILE A 583 9.22 -17.70 5.77
C ILE A 583 10.43 -16.80 5.51
N LYS A 584 10.68 -16.38 4.28
CA LYS A 584 11.82 -15.53 3.92
C LYS A 584 11.75 -14.16 4.58
N PRO A 585 12.91 -13.64 5.04
CA PRO A 585 13.00 -12.27 5.52
C PRO A 585 12.49 -11.28 4.45
N LYS A 586 11.70 -10.30 4.87
CA LYS A 586 11.24 -9.25 3.98
C LYS A 586 12.40 -8.28 3.65
N PRO A 587 12.40 -7.65 2.47
CA PRO A 587 13.38 -6.65 2.14
C PRO A 587 13.33 -5.47 3.13
N THR A 588 14.50 -5.00 3.51
CA THR A 588 14.68 -3.87 4.41
C THR A 588 15.69 -2.90 3.82
N GLN A 589 15.70 -1.68 4.31
CA GLN A 589 16.79 -0.78 3.99
C GLN A 589 18.12 -1.32 4.56
N ASN A 590 19.22 -1.03 3.85
CA ASN A 590 20.52 -1.48 4.25
C ASN A 590 21.10 -0.63 5.38
N PHE A 591 21.35 -1.25 6.54
CA PHE A 591 22.04 -0.65 7.67
C PHE A 591 23.26 -1.49 8.06
N PRO A 592 24.40 -0.85 8.40
CA PRO A 592 25.50 -1.58 9.03
C PRO A 592 25.01 -2.31 10.29
N SER A 593 25.51 -3.52 10.53
CA SER A 593 25.04 -4.39 11.62
C SER A 593 25.09 -3.73 13.01
N ILE A 594 26.11 -2.91 13.26
CA ILE A 594 26.24 -2.20 14.55
C ILE A 594 25.16 -1.10 14.70
N VAL A 595 24.75 -0.46 13.62
CA VAL A 595 23.64 0.50 13.63
C VAL A 595 22.31 -0.22 13.87
N SER A 596 22.12 -1.38 13.25
CA SER A 596 20.96 -2.23 13.51
C SER A 596 20.87 -2.67 14.98
N LYS A 597 22.00 -2.93 15.64
CA LYS A 597 22.01 -3.20 17.10
C LYS A 597 21.43 -2.02 17.91
N VAL A 598 21.77 -0.80 17.55
CA VAL A 598 21.25 0.41 18.22
C VAL A 598 19.75 0.54 17.99
N LEU A 599 19.28 0.40 16.73
CA LEU A 599 17.88 0.48 16.38
C LEU A 599 17.05 -0.59 17.11
N ASN A 600 17.53 -1.83 17.15
CA ASN A 600 16.87 -2.92 17.87
C ASN A 600 16.81 -2.66 19.38
N ALA A 601 17.87 -2.10 19.96
CA ALA A 601 17.90 -1.77 21.38
C ALA A 601 16.92 -0.62 21.72
N LEU A 602 16.77 0.38 20.82
CA LEU A 602 15.76 1.44 20.94
C LEU A 602 14.35 0.86 20.87
N ASP A 603 14.07 0.01 19.87
CA ASP A 603 12.77 -0.65 19.70
C ASP A 603 12.41 -1.58 20.88
N THR A 604 13.37 -2.06 21.64
CA THR A 604 13.16 -2.91 22.82
C THR A 604 13.01 -2.08 24.10
N SER A 605 13.82 -1.04 24.28
CA SER A 605 13.84 -0.22 25.51
C SER A 605 12.65 0.70 25.67
N HIS A 606 12.14 1.26 24.58
CA HIS A 606 10.99 2.20 24.55
C HIS A 606 11.12 3.37 25.54
N ALA A 607 12.34 3.83 25.81
CA ALA A 607 12.54 4.99 26.68
C ALA A 607 11.96 6.27 26.06
N PRO A 608 11.22 7.12 26.80
CA PRO A 608 10.56 8.29 26.24
C PRO A 608 11.46 9.12 25.31
N GLY A 609 10.99 9.43 24.11
CA GLY A 609 11.74 10.10 23.06
C GLY A 609 12.50 9.15 22.09
N TRP A 610 12.39 7.84 22.27
CA TRP A 610 13.12 6.85 21.47
C TRP A 610 12.79 6.91 19.97
N LEU A 611 11.53 7.21 19.59
CA LEU A 611 11.16 7.37 18.18
C LEU A 611 11.85 8.57 17.52
N SER A 612 12.16 9.61 18.26
CA SER A 612 12.93 10.75 17.74
C SER A 612 14.38 10.37 17.42
N ILE A 613 14.99 9.48 18.21
CA ILE A 613 16.33 8.93 17.94
C ILE A 613 16.29 8.00 16.72
N GLU A 614 15.29 7.14 16.65
CA GLU A 614 15.05 6.28 15.47
C GLU A 614 14.96 7.11 14.19
N SER A 615 14.16 8.18 14.23
CA SER A 615 13.98 9.08 13.08
C SER A 615 15.31 9.70 12.62
N ILE A 616 16.13 10.19 13.53
CA ILE A 616 17.44 10.77 13.21
C ILE A 616 18.34 9.72 12.52
N ILE A 617 18.47 8.55 13.12
CA ILE A 617 19.37 7.49 12.58
C ILE A 617 18.84 6.99 11.23
N ARG A 618 17.55 6.80 11.08
CA ARG A 618 16.94 6.34 9.83
C ARG A 618 16.97 7.38 8.72
N ASN A 619 17.05 8.66 9.05
CA ASN A 619 17.24 9.73 8.07
C ASN A 619 18.64 9.74 7.45
N PHE A 620 19.63 9.08 8.06
CA PHE A 620 20.99 9.03 7.52
C PHE A 620 21.02 8.34 6.15
N GLY A 621 21.66 8.97 5.18
CA GLY A 621 22.00 8.37 3.91
C GLY A 621 23.14 7.33 4.07
N GLU A 622 23.47 6.61 3.02
CA GLU A 622 24.42 5.50 3.04
C GLU A 622 25.78 5.90 3.63
N GLU A 623 26.33 7.03 3.22
CA GLU A 623 27.61 7.52 3.74
C GLU A 623 27.55 7.84 5.24
N SER A 624 26.50 8.55 5.66
CA SER A 624 26.29 8.88 7.08
C SER A 624 26.06 7.64 7.93
N ARG A 625 25.36 6.62 7.43
CA ARG A 625 25.21 5.32 8.12
C ARG A 625 26.54 4.62 8.34
N ASN A 626 27.40 4.62 7.33
CA ASN A 626 28.74 4.01 7.42
C ASN A 626 29.65 4.77 8.36
N ASN A 627 29.62 6.10 8.31
CA ASN A 627 30.41 6.94 9.22
C ASN A 627 29.94 6.80 10.66
N PHE A 628 28.65 6.81 10.91
CA PHE A 628 28.07 6.56 12.23
C PHE A 628 28.44 5.18 12.78
N ALA A 629 28.39 4.14 11.92
CA ALA A 629 28.84 2.80 12.27
C ALA A 629 30.32 2.76 12.66
N SER A 630 31.17 3.52 11.98
CA SER A 630 32.60 3.59 12.29
C SER A 630 32.86 4.19 13.67
N TYR A 631 32.16 5.29 14.03
CA TYR A 631 32.24 5.88 15.36
C TYR A 631 31.76 4.93 16.46
N LEU A 632 30.62 4.25 16.23
CA LEU A 632 30.11 3.22 17.15
C LEU A 632 31.13 2.11 17.37
N SER A 633 31.72 1.60 16.29
CA SER A 633 32.70 0.52 16.34
C SER A 633 34.00 0.93 17.10
N GLU A 634 34.42 2.18 16.91
CA GLU A 634 35.58 2.73 17.61
C GLU A 634 35.39 2.73 19.13
N ILE A 635 34.24 3.23 19.59
CA ILE A 635 33.95 3.32 21.03
C ILE A 635 33.67 1.93 21.62
N GLU A 636 32.95 1.04 20.89
CA GLU A 636 32.67 -0.34 21.33
C GLU A 636 33.94 -1.16 21.58
N LYS A 637 34.94 -1.07 20.69
CA LYS A 637 36.23 -1.79 20.82
C LYS A 637 37.01 -1.45 22.09
N THR A 638 36.75 -0.31 22.69
CA THR A 638 37.49 0.20 23.85
C THR A 638 36.65 0.30 25.11
N ILE A 639 35.37 -0.10 25.05
CA ILE A 639 34.45 0.03 26.19
C ILE A 639 34.87 -0.80 27.41
N ASP A 640 35.61 -1.89 27.21
CA ASP A 640 36.15 -2.71 28.32
C ASP A 640 37.32 -2.05 29.04
N LYS A 641 38.01 -1.14 28.38
CA LYS A 641 39.15 -0.40 28.95
C LYS A 641 38.73 0.88 29.67
N TYR A 642 37.60 1.43 29.28
CA TYR A 642 37.06 2.69 29.81
C TYR A 642 35.64 2.46 30.30
N PRO A 643 35.24 3.05 31.46
CA PRO A 643 33.87 2.88 31.98
C PRO A 643 32.83 3.38 31.04
N SER A 644 33.15 4.40 30.27
CA SER A 644 32.26 5.02 29.28
C SER A 644 33.03 5.63 28.11
N ARG A 645 32.38 5.69 26.99
CA ARG A 645 32.84 6.36 25.76
C ARG A 645 31.71 7.15 25.16
N TYR A 646 32.00 8.24 24.48
CA TYR A 646 30.98 9.07 23.85
C TYR A 646 31.51 9.76 22.59
N PHE A 647 30.58 10.15 21.72
CA PHE A 647 30.82 11.01 20.58
C PHE A 647 29.53 11.79 20.23
N ALA A 648 29.68 12.85 19.45
CA ALA A 648 28.57 13.49 18.78
C ALA A 648 28.71 13.29 17.27
N PHE A 649 27.61 13.07 16.61
CA PHE A 649 27.55 12.84 15.18
C PHE A 649 26.47 13.72 14.55
N ALA A 650 26.78 14.37 13.45
CA ALA A 650 25.85 15.14 12.66
C ALA A 650 25.75 14.54 11.26
N GLY A 651 24.55 14.14 10.88
CA GLY A 651 24.21 13.68 9.55
C GLY A 651 22.92 14.31 9.09
N GLU A 652 22.80 14.63 7.81
CA GLU A 652 21.58 15.20 7.20
C GLU A 652 20.98 16.37 8.00
N ASP A 653 21.80 17.30 8.48
CA ASP A 653 21.43 18.48 9.30
C ASP A 653 20.87 18.18 10.72
N GLN A 654 20.94 16.92 11.17
CA GLN A 654 20.55 16.53 12.52
C GLN A 654 21.74 16.01 13.33
N ALA A 655 21.84 16.42 14.59
CA ALA A 655 22.94 16.01 15.48
C ALA A 655 22.42 15.10 16.60
N ILE A 656 23.22 14.07 16.91
CA ILE A 656 22.96 13.11 17.97
C ILE A 656 24.22 12.99 18.86
N PHE A 657 24.02 12.93 20.16
CA PHE A 657 25.05 12.62 21.12
C PHE A 657 24.90 11.19 21.60
N VAL A 658 25.93 10.38 21.44
CA VAL A 658 25.95 8.98 21.83
C VAL A 658 26.85 8.82 23.04
N TRP A 659 26.28 8.29 24.11
CA TRP A 659 27.02 7.84 25.28
C TRP A 659 26.91 6.32 25.39
N MET A 660 28.03 5.64 25.39
CA MET A 660 28.12 4.18 25.54
C MET A 660 28.84 3.85 26.85
N GLN A 661 28.25 2.98 27.64
CA GLN A 661 28.90 2.44 28.85
C GLN A 661 28.59 0.97 29.06
N ASN A 662 29.44 0.31 29.81
CA ASN A 662 29.19 -1.07 30.23
C ASN A 662 28.04 -1.06 31.26
N SER A 663 27.11 -2.01 31.09
CA SER A 663 25.88 -2.10 31.91
C SER A 663 26.14 -2.33 33.41
N LYS A 664 27.35 -2.77 33.79
CA LYS A 664 27.72 -2.97 35.19
C LYS A 664 27.93 -1.64 35.98
N TYR A 665 28.13 -0.53 35.27
CA TYR A 665 28.38 0.77 35.91
C TYR A 665 27.06 1.56 36.07
N GLU A 666 26.96 2.30 37.17
CA GLU A 666 25.83 3.24 37.37
C GLU A 666 25.91 4.42 36.41
N VAL A 667 24.74 4.98 36.09
CA VAL A 667 24.62 6.10 35.17
C VAL A 667 24.83 7.43 35.92
N GLU A 668 25.90 8.13 35.59
CA GLU A 668 26.22 9.44 36.16
C GLU A 668 25.62 10.57 35.31
N TRP A 669 24.32 10.83 35.47
CA TRP A 669 23.59 11.79 34.62
C TRP A 669 24.20 13.18 34.56
N LYS A 670 24.71 13.71 35.68
CA LYS A 670 25.36 15.02 35.70
C LYS A 670 26.57 15.07 34.77
N LYS A 671 27.42 14.07 34.83
CA LYS A 671 28.61 13.94 33.96
C LYS A 671 28.23 13.82 32.48
N ILE A 672 27.21 13.04 32.17
CA ILE A 672 26.69 12.84 30.80
C ILE A 672 26.17 14.19 30.29
N ASN A 673 25.31 14.88 31.08
CA ASN A 673 24.73 16.14 30.66
C ASN A 673 25.80 17.24 30.48
N ASP A 674 26.80 17.34 31.37
CA ASP A 674 27.88 18.31 31.26
C ASP A 674 28.71 18.10 29.98
N LYS A 675 29.04 16.86 29.64
CA LYS A 675 29.75 16.53 28.40
C LYS A 675 28.92 16.79 27.14
N ALA A 676 27.65 16.38 27.16
CA ALA A 676 26.73 16.66 26.07
C ALA A 676 26.49 18.15 25.85
N SER A 677 26.35 18.92 26.96
CA SER A 677 26.18 20.38 26.94
C SER A 677 27.40 21.07 26.36
N ALA A 678 28.61 20.69 26.76
CA ALA A 678 29.86 21.23 26.22
C ALA A 678 29.96 21.00 24.70
N ILE A 679 29.57 19.81 24.21
CA ILE A 679 29.54 19.51 22.80
C ILE A 679 28.47 20.34 22.06
N ALA A 680 27.25 20.44 22.61
CA ALA A 680 26.19 21.25 22.03
C ALA A 680 26.60 22.74 21.86
N LEU A 681 27.23 23.30 22.88
CA LEU A 681 27.75 24.66 22.81
C LEU A 681 28.91 24.81 21.81
N SER A 682 29.82 23.82 21.73
CA SER A 682 30.94 23.84 20.81
C SER A 682 30.57 23.84 19.32
N ILE A 683 29.40 23.29 18.99
CA ILE A 683 28.85 23.21 17.62
C ILE A 683 27.75 24.26 17.39
N ASN A 684 27.46 25.11 18.34
CA ASN A 684 26.34 26.06 18.33
C ASN A 684 25.00 25.36 17.99
N ALA A 685 24.76 24.18 18.56
CA ALA A 685 23.54 23.45 18.36
C ALA A 685 22.34 24.15 18.94
N LYS A 686 21.23 24.21 18.25
CA LYS A 686 19.95 24.65 18.81
C LYS A 686 19.30 23.57 19.65
N GLU A 687 19.47 22.35 19.23
CA GLU A 687 18.99 21.14 19.87
C GLU A 687 20.01 20.02 19.65
N LEU A 688 20.23 19.22 20.68
CA LEU A 688 21.03 18.01 20.59
C LEU A 688 20.29 16.91 21.34
N LYS A 689 20.03 15.80 20.69
CA LYS A 689 19.40 14.64 21.31
C LYS A 689 20.42 13.63 21.75
N GLY A 690 20.26 13.08 22.96
CA GLY A 690 21.15 12.11 23.53
C GLY A 690 20.61 10.69 23.48
N VAL A 691 21.47 9.73 23.25
CA VAL A 691 21.19 8.31 23.43
C VAL A 691 22.23 7.66 24.31
N LEU A 692 21.78 6.98 25.35
CA LEU A 692 22.58 6.15 26.23
C LEU A 692 22.51 4.69 25.80
N ILE A 693 23.65 4.11 25.44
CA ILE A 693 23.75 2.68 25.07
C ILE A 693 24.42 1.93 26.24
N LYS A 694 23.72 0.95 26.78
CA LYS A 694 24.23 0.03 27.79
C LYS A 694 24.71 -1.25 27.15
N VAL A 695 26.00 -1.54 27.27
CA VAL A 695 26.63 -2.70 26.68
C VAL A 695 26.84 -3.77 27.72
N GLY A 696 26.28 -4.95 27.50
CA GLY A 696 26.44 -6.12 28.33
C GLY A 696 27.54 -7.05 27.85
N LYS A 697 27.48 -8.30 28.26
CA LYS A 697 28.46 -9.34 27.87
C LYS A 697 28.37 -9.58 26.36
N LEU A 698 29.52 -9.95 25.75
CA LEU A 698 29.63 -10.23 24.31
C LEU A 698 29.18 -9.07 23.40
N SER A 699 29.39 -7.84 23.85
CA SER A 699 28.96 -6.64 23.10
C SER A 699 27.48 -6.60 22.73
N VAL A 700 26.61 -7.19 23.54
CA VAL A 700 25.16 -7.10 23.39
C VAL A 700 24.70 -5.74 23.90
N TYR A 701 23.93 -5.02 23.12
CA TYR A 701 23.29 -3.78 23.56
C TYR A 701 22.02 -4.12 24.34
N GLU A 702 22.15 -4.08 25.67
CA GLU A 702 21.05 -4.43 26.59
C GLU A 702 19.95 -3.35 26.62
N ALA A 703 20.34 -2.10 26.39
CA ALA A 703 19.43 -0.97 26.28
C ALA A 703 20.02 0.14 25.41
N ALA A 704 19.15 0.88 24.75
CA ALA A 704 19.44 2.19 24.17
C ALA A 704 18.30 3.14 24.55
N GLU A 705 18.63 4.18 25.29
CA GLU A 705 17.65 5.04 25.93
C GLU A 705 17.89 6.49 25.52
N HIS A 706 16.83 7.15 25.03
CA HIS A 706 16.87 8.60 24.81
C HIS A 706 16.99 9.34 26.14
N PHE A 707 17.73 10.42 26.14
CA PHE A 707 17.74 11.39 27.23
C PHE A 707 17.77 12.82 26.70
N LYS A 708 17.12 13.73 27.43
CA LYS A 708 17.12 15.14 27.10
C LYS A 708 18.43 15.80 27.57
N ILE A 709 19.04 16.59 26.69
CA ILE A 709 20.23 17.37 27.00
C ILE A 709 19.77 18.81 27.27
N ASN A 710 19.98 19.27 28.51
CA ASN A 710 19.69 20.62 28.91
C ASN A 710 21.03 21.40 29.02
N PHE A 711 21.34 22.17 28.00
CA PHE A 711 22.57 22.96 28.00
C PHE A 711 22.26 24.44 28.28
N PRO A 712 23.14 25.12 29.05
CA PRO A 712 22.95 26.51 29.43
C PRO A 712 23.14 27.43 28.21
N THR A 713 22.39 28.51 28.18
CA THR A 713 22.51 29.58 27.17
C THR A 713 23.43 30.71 27.62
N GLU A 714 23.63 30.86 28.92
CA GLU A 714 24.47 31.90 29.52
C GLU A 714 25.47 31.29 30.50
N GLU A 715 26.70 31.87 30.54
CA GLU A 715 27.75 31.44 31.46
C GLU A 715 27.48 31.99 32.88
N THR A 716 27.55 31.09 33.85
CA THR A 716 27.43 31.41 35.29
C THR A 716 28.60 30.77 36.04
N GLU A 717 28.79 31.13 37.32
CA GLU A 717 29.83 30.50 38.14
C GLU A 717 29.70 28.99 38.27
N GLU A 718 28.45 28.47 38.28
CA GLU A 718 28.16 27.03 38.39
C GLU A 718 28.45 26.26 37.14
N ASN A 719 28.31 26.85 35.94
CA ASN A 719 28.45 26.17 34.65
C ASN A 719 29.69 26.59 33.85
N THR A 720 30.57 27.45 34.40
CA THR A 720 31.80 27.92 33.76
C THR A 720 32.67 26.76 33.21
N HIS A 721 32.69 25.61 33.89
CA HIS A 721 33.44 24.45 33.43
C HIS A 721 32.91 23.91 32.10
N ILE A 722 31.60 23.95 31.85
CA ILE A 722 30.97 23.53 30.61
C ILE A 722 31.41 24.45 29.45
N PHE A 723 31.42 25.75 29.66
CA PHE A 723 31.85 26.73 28.65
C PHE A 723 33.34 26.62 28.34
N LYS A 724 34.19 26.35 29.35
CA LYS A 724 35.62 26.06 29.15
C LYS A 724 35.82 24.80 28.30
N ASP A 725 35.14 23.72 28.64
CA ASP A 725 35.19 22.47 27.87
C ASP A 725 34.69 22.69 26.44
N ALA A 726 33.62 23.43 26.25
CA ALA A 726 33.06 23.77 24.93
C ALA A 726 34.08 24.51 24.05
N ASN A 727 34.79 25.51 24.64
CA ASN A 727 35.83 26.27 23.96
C ASN A 727 37.00 25.34 23.52
N ILE A 728 37.45 24.45 24.40
CA ILE A 728 38.53 23.49 24.11
C ILE A 728 38.11 22.57 22.98
N ILE A 729 36.89 22.00 23.02
CA ILE A 729 36.33 21.13 21.99
C ILE A 729 36.21 21.88 20.67
N GLY A 730 35.70 23.11 20.69
CA GLY A 730 35.54 23.96 19.51
C GLY A 730 36.88 24.31 18.84
N GLN A 731 37.92 24.59 19.61
CA GLN A 731 39.26 24.87 19.10
C GLN A 731 39.89 23.61 18.47
N LYS A 732 39.82 22.45 19.15
CA LYS A 732 40.33 21.18 18.63
C LYS A 732 39.61 20.78 17.31
N ARG A 733 38.32 21.01 17.22
CA ARG A 733 37.54 20.74 16.02
C ARG A 733 37.96 21.65 14.86
N LYS A 734 38.15 22.95 15.11
CA LYS A 734 38.64 23.89 14.09
C LYS A 734 40.02 23.46 13.53
N LEU A 735 40.91 23.02 14.40
CA LEU A 735 42.24 22.51 13.99
C LEU A 735 42.12 21.25 13.11
N LYS A 736 41.28 20.30 13.50
CA LYS A 736 41.08 19.07 12.71
C LYS A 736 40.44 19.34 11.37
N ILE A 737 39.51 20.29 11.28
CA ILE A 737 38.91 20.73 10.02
C ILE A 737 39.97 21.39 9.14
N ALA A 738 40.83 22.22 9.69
CA ALA A 738 41.92 22.88 8.97
C ALA A 738 42.97 21.88 8.47
N GLU A 739 43.20 20.78 9.20
CA GLU A 739 44.11 19.69 8.83
C GLU A 739 43.50 18.69 7.83
N GLY A 740 42.23 18.84 7.47
CA GLY A 740 41.52 17.90 6.60
C GLY A 740 41.23 16.53 7.22
N LYS A 741 41.40 16.39 8.55
CA LYS A 741 41.17 15.15 9.31
C LYS A 741 39.72 14.96 9.74
N GLU A 742 38.96 16.03 9.81
CA GLU A 742 37.51 15.98 9.86
C GLU A 742 36.97 16.53 8.54
N ASN A 743 36.22 15.73 7.85
CA ASN A 743 35.50 16.21 6.67
C ASN A 743 34.68 17.42 7.11
N LYS A 744 34.92 18.57 6.45
CA LYS A 744 33.82 19.50 6.28
C LYS A 744 32.64 18.61 5.92
N LEU A 745 31.51 18.83 6.55
CA LEU A 745 30.23 18.40 5.98
C LEU A 745 30.28 18.93 4.54
N GLU A 746 30.79 18.14 3.60
CA GLU A 746 30.58 18.35 2.18
C GLU A 746 29.09 18.16 2.00
N ILE A 747 28.39 19.25 2.24
CA ILE A 747 27.12 19.43 1.64
C ILE A 747 27.46 19.43 0.16
N ASN A 748 27.22 18.26 -0.49
CA ASN A 748 27.19 18.21 -1.94
C ASN A 748 26.52 19.49 -2.41
N HIS A 749 27.08 20.14 -3.45
CA HIS A 749 26.58 21.40 -4.02
C HIS A 749 25.17 21.23 -4.61
N LYS A 750 24.22 20.82 -3.79
CA LYS A 750 22.80 21.01 -4.01
C LYS A 750 22.48 22.41 -3.54
N GLN A 751 21.91 23.23 -4.40
CA GLN A 751 21.50 24.57 -4.08
C GLN A 751 20.70 24.52 -2.77
N LYS A 752 21.28 25.05 -1.70
CA LYS A 752 20.57 25.11 -0.41
C LYS A 752 19.36 26.01 -0.59
N ILE A 753 18.20 25.45 -0.31
CA ILE A 753 17.03 26.30 -0.06
C ILE A 753 17.41 27.16 1.13
N GLY A 754 17.43 28.46 0.91
CA GLY A 754 17.67 29.41 2.00
C GLY A 754 16.56 29.24 3.06
N ARG A 755 16.93 29.24 4.33
CA ARG A 755 15.94 29.10 5.43
C ARG A 755 14.75 30.05 5.31
N ASN A 756 14.93 31.20 4.63
CA ASN A 756 13.92 32.22 4.40
C ASN A 756 13.17 32.11 3.06
N ASP A 757 13.60 31.23 2.19
CA ASP A 757 12.97 31.03 0.88
C ASP A 757 11.59 30.36 1.03
N PRO A 758 10.68 30.55 0.07
CA PRO A 758 9.43 29.83 0.03
C PRO A 758 9.66 28.32 0.04
N CYS A 759 8.86 27.59 0.81
CA CYS A 759 8.96 26.14 0.83
C CYS A 759 8.44 25.54 -0.49
N PRO A 760 9.14 24.57 -1.11
CA PRO A 760 8.72 23.94 -2.36
C PRO A 760 7.37 23.20 -2.30
N CYS A 761 6.88 22.91 -1.08
CA CYS A 761 5.58 22.27 -0.88
C CYS A 761 4.37 23.20 -1.07
N GLU A 762 4.60 24.42 -1.58
CA GLU A 762 3.55 25.43 -1.84
C GLU A 762 2.68 25.81 -0.65
N SER A 763 3.12 25.51 0.58
CA SER A 763 2.40 25.86 1.82
C SER A 763 2.34 27.38 2.10
N GLY A 764 2.97 28.20 1.25
CA GLY A 764 3.11 29.64 1.45
C GLY A 764 4.04 30.03 2.62
N LYS A 765 4.66 29.04 3.27
CA LYS A 765 5.59 29.27 4.39
C LYS A 765 7.03 29.30 3.94
N LYS A 766 7.87 29.99 4.71
CA LYS A 766 9.32 29.93 4.53
C LYS A 766 9.82 28.51 4.85
N TYR A 767 10.82 28.03 4.12
CA TYR A 767 11.38 26.68 4.26
C TYR A 767 11.69 26.33 5.72
N LYS A 768 12.34 27.22 6.49
CA LYS A 768 12.62 27.04 7.93
C LYS A 768 11.40 26.86 8.83
N LYS A 769 10.22 27.26 8.38
CA LYS A 769 8.97 27.16 9.13
C LYS A 769 8.08 26.01 8.62
N CYS A 770 8.58 25.24 7.67
CA CYS A 770 7.89 24.12 7.05
C CYS A 770 8.79 22.88 7.07
N HIS A 771 9.47 22.55 5.98
CA HIS A 771 10.33 21.38 5.84
C HIS A 771 11.78 21.57 6.31
N GLY A 772 12.19 22.78 6.60
CA GLY A 772 13.50 23.12 7.15
C GLY A 772 13.54 23.27 8.69
N ARG A 773 12.60 22.68 9.40
CA ARG A 773 12.55 22.62 10.87
C ARG A 773 13.39 21.51 11.41
#